data_4ebb33ddd4351187ca94cb0f69fa2acb
#
_entry.id   4ebb33ddd4351187ca94cb0f69fa2acb
#
_cell.length_a   1.000
_cell.length_b   1.000
_cell.length_c   1.000
_cell.angle_alpha   90.00
_cell.angle_beta   90.00
_cell.angle_gamma   90.00
#
_symmetry.space_group_name_H-M   'P 1'
#
loop_
_entity.id
_entity.type
_entity.pdbx_description
1 polymer ?
#
loop_
_entity_poly.entity_id
_entity_poly.type
_entity_poly.pdbx_seq_one_letter_code
_entity_poly.pdbx_strand_id
1 'polypeptide(L)'
;MQVTNIARFVFFIALPTGIALFPTSSFSQQDVATKQGKEINLKGEVSNLLTKRALLTKELESLKKNQAHEHDLPDIEIYIKAIDWLVRTKDFDQKDTFKKANFIADQGIARALKLQNNQKPWLSTFNTPQARAYRSAIDNSLQAYAIIYPKDFGLIKTKKYPLHLVLHGKNEKLNEVNFLYENRGDKPLSGDQDFIQLSIYGRGNNAYRWAGETDLNEAIQNFTEQEKRLGRDHLIDNARFVVRGFSMGGAGTWHLGLHQPDRWCVMGPGAGFTTTHGYAPNLPAKLPDQQEACLSIYDAYLYAENAFNIPVVAYSGEIDKQKQAADIMEKNIKSFGLPMEHLIAPGLEHKFPPEWQQKAFAAYAPHIAKGRAPYPEKIKFITYTLKYAKCDWIEILGLKKHYIRSRVEGSFNGQSYQLQSENITKIAISLPVDKSKSSLPNKSIALVFDGQKISATPILVDGAMKIILEKDEKNIWSMAATKSGANKAKIPGLQGPIDDAFTKGFLCVTGTGTPWNELAHKASLQELERFKKDWELFFRAELPVKKDSMVTTNDLESKNIILFGDGGSNSLITKVLPMAPIQWNKSSILLKNKTFNSAEHMPALIFPSPFSSKNYVVINSGHTFRTEDLKGTNALLFPRWGDYAILKISPAMPIKAELQESGIFDESWSLTERPK
;
A
#
# COMPACT_ATOMS: atom_id res chain seq x y z
N MET A 1 -20.93 49.41 -46.96
CA MET A 1 -21.41 49.04 -48.34
C MET A 1 -21.83 47.58 -48.25
N GLN A 2 -23.14 47.45 -48.54
CA GLN A 2 -23.93 46.29 -48.99
C GLN A 2 -23.92 45.07 -48.03
N VAL A 3 -24.96 44.83 -47.25
CA VAL A 3 -26.45 44.68 -47.36
C VAL A 3 -26.84 43.47 -48.24
N THR A 4 -27.71 42.66 -47.60
CA THR A 4 -28.76 41.77 -48.12
C THR A 4 -28.36 40.29 -48.32
N ASN A 5 -29.14 39.27 -47.98
CA ASN A 5 -30.60 39.19 -47.74
C ASN A 5 -30.98 37.89 -47.03
N ILE A 6 -32.09 37.97 -46.30
CA ILE A 6 -32.85 36.94 -45.64
C ILE A 6 -33.67 36.16 -46.68
N ALA A 7 -33.78 34.86 -46.56
CA ALA A 7 -34.91 34.09 -47.14
C ALA A 7 -35.39 33.04 -46.14
N ARG A 8 -36.56 33.28 -45.57
CA ARG A 8 -37.38 32.29 -44.86
C ARG A 8 -38.04 31.37 -45.90
N PHE A 9 -37.94 30.06 -45.68
CA PHE A 9 -38.88 29.11 -46.29
C PHE A 9 -39.61 28.36 -45.18
N VAL A 10 -40.95 28.56 -45.19
CA VAL A 10 -41.93 27.78 -44.44
C VAL A 10 -42.27 26.58 -45.30
N PHE A 11 -42.15 25.36 -44.78
CA PHE A 11 -42.78 24.19 -45.38
C PHE A 11 -43.67 23.47 -44.39
N PHE A 12 -44.87 23.25 -44.86
CA PHE A 12 -46.00 22.56 -44.23
C PHE A 12 -45.66 21.09 -43.94
N ILE A 13 -45.99 20.64 -42.73
CA ILE A 13 -45.91 19.26 -42.32
C ILE A 13 -47.19 18.54 -42.76
N ALA A 14 -47.06 17.54 -43.60
CA ALA A 14 -48.06 16.48 -43.78
C ALA A 14 -47.61 15.25 -42.96
N LEU A 15 -48.43 14.85 -42.02
CA LEU A 15 -48.31 13.61 -41.25
C LEU A 15 -48.73 12.42 -42.14
N PRO A 16 -47.94 11.34 -42.23
CA PRO A 16 -48.48 10.04 -42.54
C PRO A 16 -48.55 9.21 -41.25
N THR A 17 -49.75 8.76 -40.94
CA THR A 17 -50.03 7.67 -39.99
C THR A 17 -49.39 6.38 -40.50
N GLY A 18 -48.19 6.09 -40.01
CA GLY A 18 -47.51 4.82 -40.20
C GLY A 18 -47.41 4.09 -38.87
N ILE A 19 -48.13 3.01 -38.72
CA ILE A 19 -47.99 2.06 -37.61
C ILE A 19 -46.58 1.46 -37.73
N ALA A 20 -45.68 1.87 -36.85
CA ALA A 20 -44.37 1.27 -36.71
C ALA A 20 -44.53 -0.07 -35.99
N LEU A 21 -44.50 -1.15 -36.72
CA LEU A 21 -44.22 -2.50 -36.20
C LEU A 21 -42.77 -2.50 -35.67
N PHE A 22 -42.61 -2.49 -34.37
CA PHE A 22 -41.35 -2.81 -33.74
C PHE A 22 -40.98 -4.26 -34.09
N PRO A 23 -39.81 -4.55 -34.60
CA PRO A 23 -39.37 -5.92 -34.74
C PRO A 23 -39.22 -6.51 -33.33
N THR A 24 -40.12 -7.40 -32.93
CA THR A 24 -39.87 -8.33 -31.85
C THR A 24 -38.64 -9.16 -32.27
N SER A 25 -37.47 -8.91 -31.67
CA SER A 25 -36.32 -9.77 -31.81
C SER A 25 -36.70 -11.14 -31.28
N SER A 26 -37.12 -12.02 -32.21
CA SER A 26 -37.22 -13.45 -31.91
C SER A 26 -35.84 -13.98 -31.59
N PHE A 27 -35.56 -14.12 -30.29
CA PHE A 27 -34.44 -14.96 -29.87
C PHE A 27 -34.66 -16.36 -30.45
N SER A 28 -33.77 -16.79 -31.30
CA SER A 28 -33.89 -18.11 -31.93
C SER A 28 -33.75 -19.22 -30.85
N GLN A 29 -34.49 -20.30 -31.00
CA GLN A 29 -34.32 -21.48 -30.13
C GLN A 29 -32.84 -21.95 -30.04
N GLN A 30 -32.06 -21.64 -31.05
CA GLN A 30 -30.64 -21.94 -31.14
C GLN A 30 -29.82 -21.05 -30.20
N ASP A 31 -30.20 -19.77 -29.95
CA ASP A 31 -29.54 -18.87 -29.02
C ASP A 31 -29.85 -19.24 -27.57
N VAL A 32 -31.05 -19.72 -27.29
CA VAL A 32 -31.45 -20.22 -25.97
C VAL A 32 -30.75 -21.54 -25.66
N ALA A 33 -30.66 -22.47 -26.61
CA ALA A 33 -29.96 -23.75 -26.46
C ALA A 33 -28.44 -23.55 -26.26
N THR A 34 -27.82 -22.61 -26.98
CA THR A 34 -26.38 -22.24 -26.80
C THR A 34 -26.09 -21.56 -25.46
N LYS A 35 -26.98 -20.72 -24.97
CA LYS A 35 -26.84 -20.13 -23.63
C LYS A 35 -27.01 -21.19 -22.53
N GLN A 36 -28.03 -22.04 -22.63
CA GLN A 36 -28.22 -23.17 -21.70
C GLN A 36 -27.04 -24.16 -21.71
N GLY A 37 -26.52 -24.50 -22.88
CA GLY A 37 -25.35 -25.37 -23.00
C GLY A 37 -24.10 -24.81 -22.38
N LYS A 38 -23.85 -23.47 -22.54
CA LYS A 38 -22.74 -22.74 -21.88
C LYS A 38 -22.91 -22.69 -20.37
N GLU A 39 -24.13 -22.48 -19.89
CA GLU A 39 -24.42 -22.41 -18.45
C GLU A 39 -24.29 -23.80 -17.78
N ILE A 40 -24.71 -24.86 -18.42
CA ILE A 40 -24.55 -26.25 -17.93
C ILE A 40 -23.06 -26.62 -17.89
N ASN A 41 -22.29 -26.28 -18.92
CA ASN A 41 -20.84 -26.51 -18.93
C ASN A 41 -20.12 -25.74 -17.81
N LEU A 42 -20.48 -24.48 -17.59
CA LEU A 42 -19.91 -23.67 -16.52
C LEU A 42 -20.20 -24.28 -15.13
N LYS A 43 -21.42 -24.74 -14.87
CA LYS A 43 -21.78 -25.42 -13.62
C LYS A 43 -20.96 -26.70 -13.41
N GLY A 44 -20.75 -27.47 -14.47
CA GLY A 44 -19.92 -28.66 -14.43
C GLY A 44 -18.45 -28.38 -14.09
N GLU A 45 -17.85 -27.38 -14.75
CA GLU A 45 -16.47 -26.94 -14.48
C GLU A 45 -16.29 -26.43 -13.05
N VAL A 46 -17.21 -25.60 -12.56
CA VAL A 46 -17.19 -25.11 -11.16
C VAL A 46 -17.33 -26.28 -10.19
N SER A 47 -18.25 -27.22 -10.43
CA SER A 47 -18.44 -28.39 -9.56
C SER A 47 -17.19 -29.26 -9.47
N ASN A 48 -16.52 -29.53 -10.60
CA ASN A 48 -15.26 -30.27 -10.64
C ASN A 48 -14.16 -29.55 -9.84
N LEU A 49 -14.03 -28.25 -10.03
CA LEU A 49 -13.04 -27.44 -9.31
C LEU A 49 -13.29 -27.44 -7.79
N LEU A 50 -14.56 -27.34 -7.35
CA LEU A 50 -14.93 -27.39 -5.93
C LEU A 50 -14.68 -28.79 -5.34
N THR A 51 -14.81 -29.86 -6.12
CA THR A 51 -14.44 -31.24 -5.69
C THR A 51 -12.94 -31.31 -5.39
N LYS A 52 -12.09 -30.80 -6.28
CA LYS A 52 -10.63 -30.73 -6.03
C LYS A 52 -10.29 -29.84 -4.83
N ARG A 53 -10.98 -28.71 -4.71
CA ARG A 53 -10.83 -27.82 -3.55
C ARG A 53 -11.15 -28.55 -2.23
N ALA A 54 -12.23 -29.35 -2.19
CA ALA A 54 -12.60 -30.13 -1.01
C ALA A 54 -11.54 -31.19 -0.67
N LEU A 55 -10.98 -31.87 -1.68
CA LEU A 55 -9.88 -32.80 -1.49
C LEU A 55 -8.63 -32.09 -0.91
N LEU A 56 -8.22 -30.97 -1.50
CA LEU A 56 -7.09 -30.17 -0.99
C LEU A 56 -7.32 -29.72 0.45
N THR A 57 -8.57 -29.32 0.80
CA THR A 57 -8.91 -28.95 2.17
C THR A 57 -8.76 -30.10 3.14
N LYS A 58 -9.17 -31.32 2.76
CA LYS A 58 -9.00 -32.53 3.59
C LYS A 58 -7.52 -32.80 3.86
N GLU A 59 -6.65 -32.70 2.85
CA GLU A 59 -5.21 -32.89 3.02
C GLU A 59 -4.60 -31.79 3.93
N LEU A 60 -5.04 -30.54 3.76
CA LEU A 60 -4.61 -29.42 4.60
C LEU A 60 -5.00 -29.62 6.07
N GLU A 61 -6.22 -30.07 6.38
CA GLU A 61 -6.66 -30.35 7.75
C GLU A 61 -5.84 -31.48 8.40
N SER A 62 -5.37 -32.42 7.61
CA SER A 62 -4.42 -33.44 8.09
C SER A 62 -3.07 -32.81 8.47
N LEU A 63 -2.55 -31.92 7.64
CA LEU A 63 -1.28 -31.19 7.90
C LEU A 63 -1.35 -30.28 9.12
N LYS A 64 -2.46 -29.60 9.36
CA LYS A 64 -2.66 -28.71 10.52
C LYS A 64 -2.55 -29.40 11.87
N LYS A 65 -2.76 -30.72 11.92
CA LYS A 65 -2.57 -31.51 13.15
C LYS A 65 -1.09 -31.63 13.56
N ASN A 66 -0.16 -31.34 12.64
CA ASN A 66 1.26 -31.37 12.90
C ASN A 66 1.84 -29.96 12.92
N GLN A 67 2.16 -29.43 14.10
CA GLN A 67 2.74 -28.11 14.29
C GLN A 67 4.06 -27.87 13.54
N ALA A 68 4.81 -28.93 13.20
CA ALA A 68 6.06 -28.82 12.45
C ALA A 68 5.86 -28.20 11.05
N HIS A 69 4.63 -28.19 10.52
CA HIS A 69 4.32 -27.64 9.21
C HIS A 69 3.73 -26.23 9.22
N GLU A 70 3.48 -25.62 10.38
CA GLU A 70 2.78 -24.34 10.52
C GLU A 70 3.30 -23.25 9.57
N HIS A 71 4.61 -23.12 9.47
CA HIS A 71 5.24 -22.12 8.60
C HIS A 71 5.14 -22.40 7.09
N ASP A 72 4.82 -23.64 6.71
CA ASP A 72 4.72 -24.07 5.31
C ASP A 72 3.26 -24.14 4.82
N LEU A 73 2.29 -24.11 5.76
CA LEU A 73 0.87 -24.17 5.43
C LEU A 73 0.41 -23.09 4.45
N PRO A 74 0.87 -21.81 4.55
CA PRO A 74 0.48 -20.78 3.59
C PRO A 74 0.76 -21.16 2.12
N ASP A 75 1.84 -21.90 1.85
CA ASP A 75 2.21 -22.37 0.51
C ASP A 75 1.24 -23.44 -0.06
N ILE A 76 0.38 -23.99 0.78
CA ILE A 76 -0.70 -24.91 0.42
C ILE A 76 -2.05 -24.18 0.44
N GLU A 77 -2.32 -23.41 1.49
CA GLU A 77 -3.59 -22.70 1.68
C GLU A 77 -3.89 -21.71 0.55
N ILE A 78 -2.84 -21.13 -0.07
CA ILE A 78 -3.01 -20.15 -1.16
C ILE A 78 -3.73 -20.73 -2.37
N TYR A 79 -3.61 -22.04 -2.64
CA TYR A 79 -4.32 -22.72 -3.72
C TYR A 79 -5.82 -22.83 -3.44
N ILE A 80 -6.20 -23.03 -2.18
CA ILE A 80 -7.60 -23.00 -1.75
C ILE A 80 -8.17 -21.60 -1.93
N LYS A 81 -7.45 -20.58 -1.44
CA LYS A 81 -7.85 -19.18 -1.64
C LYS A 81 -8.03 -18.84 -3.11
N ALA A 82 -7.11 -19.26 -3.96
CA ALA A 82 -7.20 -18.97 -5.39
C ALA A 82 -8.48 -19.52 -6.03
N ILE A 83 -8.88 -20.74 -5.65
CA ILE A 83 -10.13 -21.35 -6.12
C ILE A 83 -11.34 -20.61 -5.54
N ASP A 84 -11.34 -20.33 -4.22
CA ASP A 84 -12.45 -19.68 -3.54
C ASP A 84 -12.69 -18.27 -4.10
N TRP A 85 -11.60 -17.47 -4.35
CA TRP A 85 -11.72 -16.15 -4.95
C TRP A 85 -12.20 -16.19 -6.39
N LEU A 86 -11.65 -17.10 -7.21
CA LEU A 86 -12.11 -17.29 -8.59
C LEU A 86 -13.62 -17.51 -8.66
N VAL A 87 -14.17 -18.40 -7.79
CA VAL A 87 -15.60 -18.71 -7.76
C VAL A 87 -16.42 -17.55 -7.20
N ARG A 88 -15.93 -16.90 -6.14
CA ARG A 88 -16.60 -15.79 -5.45
C ARG A 88 -16.72 -14.55 -6.34
N THR A 89 -15.63 -14.18 -7.02
CA THR A 89 -15.59 -13.00 -7.91
C THR A 89 -16.09 -13.30 -9.31
N LYS A 90 -16.32 -14.57 -9.64
CA LYS A 90 -16.75 -15.04 -10.96
C LYS A 90 -15.79 -14.62 -12.08
N ASP A 91 -14.49 -14.63 -11.81
CA ASP A 91 -13.42 -14.27 -12.77
C ASP A 91 -13.26 -15.34 -13.87
N PHE A 92 -14.34 -15.67 -14.59
CA PHE A 92 -14.39 -16.78 -15.56
C PHE A 92 -14.17 -16.35 -17.02
N ASP A 93 -13.88 -15.08 -17.26
CA ASP A 93 -13.91 -14.47 -18.61
C ASP A 93 -12.77 -14.89 -19.54
N GLN A 94 -11.75 -15.60 -19.03
CA GLN A 94 -10.62 -16.04 -19.84
C GLN A 94 -10.84 -17.46 -20.36
N LYS A 95 -10.52 -17.67 -21.63
CA LYS A 95 -10.73 -18.95 -22.36
C LYS A 95 -10.13 -20.18 -21.65
N ASP A 96 -9.04 -20.02 -20.91
CA ASP A 96 -8.30 -21.09 -20.26
C ASP A 96 -8.38 -21.05 -18.70
N THR A 97 -9.31 -20.27 -18.14
CA THR A 97 -9.45 -20.09 -16.69
C THR A 97 -9.60 -21.42 -15.96
N PHE A 98 -10.52 -22.27 -16.37
CA PHE A 98 -10.76 -23.55 -15.71
C PHE A 98 -9.60 -24.52 -15.90
N LYS A 99 -8.93 -24.51 -17.06
CA LYS A 99 -7.71 -25.29 -17.28
C LYS A 99 -6.62 -24.90 -16.28
N LYS A 100 -6.36 -23.60 -16.12
CA LYS A 100 -5.39 -23.09 -15.15
C LYS A 100 -5.82 -23.39 -13.72
N ALA A 101 -7.10 -23.16 -13.38
CA ALA A 101 -7.63 -23.42 -12.05
C ALA A 101 -7.55 -24.89 -11.64
N ASN A 102 -7.88 -25.81 -12.56
CA ASN A 102 -7.71 -27.24 -12.31
C ASN A 102 -6.24 -27.63 -12.13
N PHE A 103 -5.34 -27.07 -12.95
CA PHE A 103 -3.91 -27.32 -12.81
C PHE A 103 -3.37 -26.89 -11.45
N ILE A 104 -3.70 -25.67 -11.00
CA ILE A 104 -3.22 -25.18 -9.69
C ILE A 104 -3.85 -25.96 -8.52
N ALA A 105 -5.11 -26.43 -8.66
CA ALA A 105 -5.74 -27.29 -7.67
C ALA A 105 -4.95 -28.61 -7.51
N ASP A 106 -4.61 -29.25 -8.62
CA ASP A 106 -3.79 -30.48 -8.63
C ASP A 106 -2.38 -30.22 -8.06
N GLN A 107 -1.79 -29.05 -8.36
CA GLN A 107 -0.50 -28.64 -7.79
C GLN A 107 -0.58 -28.44 -6.28
N GLY A 108 -1.66 -27.84 -5.78
CA GLY A 108 -1.91 -27.66 -4.34
C GLY A 108 -2.02 -29.01 -3.62
N ILE A 109 -2.77 -29.96 -4.19
CA ILE A 109 -2.89 -31.32 -3.67
C ILE A 109 -1.52 -32.01 -3.66
N ALA A 110 -0.77 -31.93 -4.76
CA ALA A 110 0.57 -32.51 -4.84
C ALA A 110 1.54 -31.93 -3.81
N ARG A 111 1.50 -30.59 -3.54
CA ARG A 111 2.29 -29.95 -2.49
C ARG A 111 1.88 -30.45 -1.10
N ALA A 112 0.58 -30.58 -0.82
CA ALA A 112 0.09 -31.09 0.45
C ALA A 112 0.60 -32.50 0.74
N LEU A 113 0.47 -33.41 -0.24
CA LEU A 113 0.95 -34.80 -0.13
C LEU A 113 2.48 -34.88 0.07
N LYS A 114 3.26 -34.03 -0.63
CA LYS A 114 4.70 -33.94 -0.42
C LYS A 114 5.05 -33.45 0.98
N LEU A 115 4.34 -32.43 1.47
CA LEU A 115 4.57 -31.88 2.80
C LEU A 115 4.27 -32.89 3.91
N GLN A 116 3.25 -33.75 3.76
CA GLN A 116 2.97 -34.88 4.67
C GLN A 116 4.19 -35.81 4.81
N ASN A 117 4.98 -35.94 3.75
CA ASN A 117 6.23 -36.70 3.74
C ASN A 117 7.47 -35.87 4.03
N ASN A 118 7.34 -34.67 4.64
CA ASN A 118 8.41 -33.71 4.89
C ASN A 118 9.21 -33.27 3.66
N GLN A 119 8.63 -33.38 2.46
CA GLN A 119 9.25 -32.97 1.21
C GLN A 119 8.75 -31.58 0.80
N LYS A 120 9.69 -30.67 0.53
CA LYS A 120 9.40 -29.26 0.19
C LYS A 120 10.20 -28.84 -1.05
N PRO A 121 10.01 -29.51 -2.22
CA PRO A 121 10.83 -29.24 -3.40
C PRO A 121 10.74 -27.79 -3.88
N TRP A 122 9.61 -27.09 -3.68
CA TRP A 122 9.45 -25.68 -4.04
C TRP A 122 10.37 -24.74 -3.26
N LEU A 123 10.98 -25.17 -2.17
CA LEU A 123 11.98 -24.39 -1.41
C LEU A 123 13.41 -24.55 -1.95
N SER A 124 13.66 -25.53 -2.80
CA SER A 124 15.00 -25.90 -3.31
C SER A 124 15.04 -26.06 -4.83
N THR A 125 14.03 -25.59 -5.55
CA THR A 125 14.03 -25.53 -7.02
C THR A 125 14.59 -24.19 -7.47
N PHE A 126 15.67 -24.26 -8.28
CA PHE A 126 16.41 -23.10 -8.76
C PHE A 126 16.14 -22.82 -10.23
N ASN A 127 16.42 -21.60 -10.69
CA ASN A 127 16.23 -21.13 -12.06
C ASN A 127 14.81 -21.24 -12.61
N THR A 128 13.81 -21.37 -11.74
CA THR A 128 12.40 -21.42 -12.12
C THR A 128 11.55 -20.56 -11.17
N PRO A 129 10.50 -19.88 -11.67
CA PRO A 129 9.61 -19.09 -10.80
C PRO A 129 8.77 -20.02 -9.92
N GLN A 130 8.92 -19.88 -8.61
CA GLN A 130 8.20 -20.65 -7.59
C GLN A 130 7.21 -19.76 -6.85
N ALA A 131 5.92 -20.05 -6.98
CA ALA A 131 4.90 -19.37 -6.18
C ALA A 131 5.01 -19.77 -4.71
N ARG A 132 4.93 -18.75 -3.83
CA ARG A 132 4.97 -18.84 -2.39
C ARG A 132 3.83 -18.02 -1.81
N ALA A 133 3.57 -18.18 -0.54
CA ALA A 133 2.55 -17.40 0.16
C ALA A 133 2.90 -17.11 1.61
N TYR A 134 2.24 -16.11 2.15
CA TYR A 134 2.28 -15.75 3.57
C TYR A 134 0.89 -15.30 4.04
N ARG A 135 0.73 -15.20 5.34
CA ARG A 135 -0.48 -14.70 5.97
C ARG A 135 -0.25 -13.25 6.37
N SER A 136 -1.02 -12.33 5.78
CA SER A 136 -0.89 -10.91 6.03
C SER A 136 -1.33 -10.52 7.44
N ALA A 137 -0.56 -9.69 8.11
CA ALA A 137 -0.92 -9.12 9.40
C ALA A 137 -2.05 -8.09 9.33
N ILE A 138 -2.34 -7.54 8.14
CA ILE A 138 -3.40 -6.54 7.95
C ILE A 138 -4.78 -7.13 8.30
N ASP A 139 -5.11 -8.29 7.71
CA ASP A 139 -6.46 -8.86 7.70
C ASP A 139 -6.49 -10.38 7.83
N ASN A 140 -5.33 -10.99 8.12
CA ASN A 140 -5.12 -12.42 8.21
C ASN A 140 -5.36 -13.20 6.89
N SER A 141 -5.42 -12.50 5.76
CA SER A 141 -5.57 -13.12 4.44
C SER A 141 -4.26 -13.76 3.96
N LEU A 142 -4.38 -14.76 3.11
CA LEU A 142 -3.25 -15.32 2.39
C LEU A 142 -2.89 -14.44 1.20
N GLN A 143 -1.61 -14.11 1.03
CA GLN A 143 -1.12 -13.33 -0.09
C GLN A 143 0.04 -14.04 -0.78
N ALA A 144 0.11 -13.91 -2.10
CA ALA A 144 1.09 -14.60 -2.90
C ALA A 144 2.30 -13.72 -3.26
N TYR A 145 3.44 -14.35 -3.43
CA TYR A 145 4.60 -13.81 -4.12
C TYR A 145 5.30 -14.94 -4.88
N ALA A 146 6.25 -14.62 -5.74
CA ALA A 146 7.03 -15.64 -6.40
C ALA A 146 8.52 -15.40 -6.24
N ILE A 147 9.29 -16.48 -6.18
CA ILE A 147 10.75 -16.45 -6.06
C ILE A 147 11.38 -17.11 -7.27
N ILE A 148 12.46 -16.53 -7.75
CA ILE A 148 13.39 -17.16 -8.67
C ILE A 148 14.78 -17.07 -8.05
N TYR A 149 15.36 -18.22 -7.73
CA TYR A 149 16.76 -18.28 -7.30
C TYR A 149 17.68 -18.42 -8.51
N PRO A 150 18.92 -17.89 -8.44
CA PRO A 150 19.96 -18.20 -9.41
C PRO A 150 20.20 -19.70 -9.53
N LYS A 151 20.68 -20.14 -10.69
CA LYS A 151 20.99 -21.55 -10.94
C LYS A 151 22.06 -22.11 -9.99
N ASP A 152 23.01 -21.25 -9.60
CA ASP A 152 24.11 -21.58 -8.69
C ASP A 152 23.84 -21.25 -7.22
N PHE A 153 22.59 -20.94 -6.85
CA PHE A 153 22.24 -20.53 -5.49
C PHE A 153 22.64 -21.61 -4.46
N GLY A 154 23.48 -21.22 -3.51
CA GLY A 154 23.95 -22.08 -2.43
C GLY A 154 25.06 -23.07 -2.81
N LEU A 155 25.50 -23.15 -4.08
CA LEU A 155 26.64 -23.96 -4.48
C LEU A 155 27.96 -23.42 -3.90
N ILE A 156 28.11 -22.10 -3.89
CA ILE A 156 29.22 -21.40 -3.26
C ILE A 156 28.72 -20.77 -1.96
N LYS A 157 29.04 -21.36 -0.83
CA LYS A 157 28.52 -20.97 0.48
C LYS A 157 28.91 -19.57 0.93
N THR A 158 29.97 -18.99 0.38
CA THR A 158 30.44 -17.63 0.68
C THR A 158 29.89 -16.57 -0.27
N LYS A 159 29.28 -16.98 -1.41
CA LYS A 159 28.69 -16.05 -2.37
C LYS A 159 27.39 -15.49 -1.82
N LYS A 160 27.28 -14.16 -1.82
CA LYS A 160 26.06 -13.44 -1.49
C LYS A 160 25.39 -12.94 -2.77
N TYR A 161 24.07 -13.05 -2.82
CA TYR A 161 23.29 -12.70 -4.00
C TYR A 161 22.49 -11.41 -3.76
N PRO A 162 22.48 -10.49 -4.73
CA PRO A 162 21.55 -9.37 -4.73
C PRO A 162 20.09 -9.85 -4.73
N LEU A 163 19.19 -9.01 -4.21
CA LEU A 163 17.76 -9.25 -4.22
C LEU A 163 17.05 -8.21 -5.12
N HIS A 164 16.41 -8.66 -6.19
CA HIS A 164 15.61 -7.82 -7.06
C HIS A 164 14.11 -7.98 -6.75
N LEU A 165 13.49 -6.89 -6.30
CA LEU A 165 12.05 -6.82 -6.19
C LEU A 165 11.46 -6.36 -7.50
N VAL A 166 10.54 -7.16 -8.05
CA VAL A 166 9.90 -6.91 -9.34
C VAL A 166 8.43 -6.61 -9.13
N LEU A 167 8.04 -5.42 -9.54
CA LEU A 167 6.69 -4.89 -9.45
C LEU A 167 6.00 -5.02 -10.81
N HIS A 168 4.89 -5.75 -10.87
CA HIS A 168 4.15 -5.97 -12.12
C HIS A 168 3.41 -4.71 -12.60
N GLY A 169 3.16 -4.64 -13.90
CA GLY A 169 2.29 -3.63 -14.51
C GLY A 169 0.81 -3.90 -14.26
N LYS A 170 -0.07 -2.93 -14.55
CA LYS A 170 -1.52 -3.14 -14.50
C LYS A 170 -1.91 -4.29 -15.45
N ASN A 171 -2.63 -5.27 -14.93
CA ASN A 171 -3.09 -6.42 -15.68
C ASN A 171 -4.52 -6.77 -15.26
N GLU A 172 -5.47 -6.53 -16.15
CA GLU A 172 -6.90 -6.79 -15.88
C GLU A 172 -7.21 -8.30 -15.71
N LYS A 173 -6.29 -9.16 -16.14
CA LYS A 173 -6.42 -10.61 -16.00
C LYS A 173 -5.72 -11.14 -14.76
N LEU A 174 -5.10 -10.27 -13.95
CA LEU A 174 -4.36 -10.70 -12.79
C LEU A 174 -5.33 -11.10 -11.68
N ASN A 175 -5.26 -12.37 -11.30
CA ASN A 175 -5.88 -12.93 -10.12
C ASN A 175 -4.95 -14.01 -9.54
N GLU A 176 -5.31 -14.59 -8.40
CA GLU A 176 -4.49 -15.60 -7.74
C GLU A 176 -4.23 -16.83 -8.64
N VAL A 177 -5.25 -17.27 -9.39
CA VAL A 177 -5.12 -18.44 -10.29
C VAL A 177 -4.07 -18.19 -11.36
N ASN A 178 -4.12 -17.04 -12.03
CA ASN A 178 -3.15 -16.69 -13.07
C ASN A 178 -1.76 -16.49 -12.48
N PHE A 179 -1.64 -15.81 -11.33
CA PHE A 179 -0.35 -15.60 -10.67
C PHE A 179 0.32 -16.93 -10.27
N LEU A 180 -0.43 -17.83 -9.64
CA LEU A 180 0.07 -19.16 -9.25
C LEU A 180 0.45 -19.99 -10.47
N TYR A 181 -0.38 -19.95 -11.53
CA TYR A 181 -0.12 -20.71 -12.75
C TYR A 181 1.12 -20.23 -13.51
N GLU A 182 1.35 -18.92 -13.58
CA GLU A 182 2.54 -18.35 -14.22
C GLU A 182 3.82 -18.66 -13.44
N ASN A 183 3.72 -18.80 -12.10
CA ASN A 183 4.83 -19.08 -11.22
C ASN A 183 4.85 -20.52 -10.68
N ARG A 184 4.40 -21.49 -11.48
CA ARG A 184 4.18 -22.90 -11.07
C ARG A 184 5.43 -23.76 -10.98
N GLY A 185 6.60 -23.26 -11.40
CA GLY A 185 7.88 -23.95 -11.22
C GLY A 185 8.23 -25.04 -12.24
N ASP A 186 7.52 -25.12 -13.36
CA ASP A 186 7.74 -26.13 -14.40
C ASP A 186 8.59 -25.65 -15.59
N LYS A 187 8.88 -24.34 -15.66
CA LYS A 187 9.61 -23.73 -16.77
C LYS A 187 10.85 -23.00 -16.26
N PRO A 188 12.05 -23.52 -16.52
CA PRO A 188 13.28 -22.80 -16.26
C PRO A 188 13.34 -21.48 -17.06
N LEU A 189 14.04 -20.50 -16.53
CA LEU A 189 14.40 -19.31 -17.29
C LEU A 189 15.28 -19.67 -18.47
N SER A 190 15.13 -18.94 -19.56
CA SER A 190 15.95 -19.13 -20.78
C SER A 190 17.37 -18.58 -20.65
N GLY A 191 17.67 -17.82 -19.60
CA GLY A 191 18.98 -17.20 -19.34
C GLY A 191 19.41 -17.39 -17.89
N ASP A 192 20.69 -17.16 -17.64
CA ASP A 192 21.25 -17.17 -16.30
C ASP A 192 21.05 -15.80 -15.65
N GLN A 193 20.67 -15.80 -14.39
CA GLN A 193 20.66 -14.60 -13.54
C GLN A 193 21.56 -14.83 -12.31
N ASP A 194 22.19 -13.79 -11.82
CA ASP A 194 23.09 -13.79 -10.67
C ASP A 194 22.49 -13.16 -9.42
N PHE A 195 21.18 -12.97 -9.40
CA PHE A 195 20.41 -12.37 -8.32
C PHE A 195 19.17 -13.22 -7.97
N ILE A 196 18.70 -13.08 -6.74
CA ILE A 196 17.40 -13.62 -6.32
C ILE A 196 16.32 -12.63 -6.78
N GLN A 197 15.25 -13.12 -7.40
CA GLN A 197 14.13 -12.27 -7.78
C GLN A 197 12.91 -12.59 -6.91
N LEU A 198 12.30 -11.54 -6.36
CA LEU A 198 10.96 -11.58 -5.77
C LEU A 198 9.98 -10.85 -6.67
N SER A 199 8.97 -11.56 -7.16
CA SER A 199 7.84 -10.99 -7.90
C SER A 199 6.66 -10.83 -6.94
N ILE A 200 6.23 -9.60 -6.72
CA ILE A 200 5.23 -9.25 -5.72
C ILE A 200 3.84 -9.24 -6.36
N TYR A 201 2.88 -10.00 -5.80
CA TYR A 201 1.49 -9.95 -6.22
C TYR A 201 0.79 -8.65 -5.80
N GLY A 202 1.14 -8.11 -4.61
CA GLY A 202 0.72 -6.79 -4.14
C GLY A 202 -0.79 -6.59 -4.03
N ARG A 203 -1.55 -7.67 -3.82
CA ARG A 203 -3.02 -7.68 -3.81
C ARG A 203 -3.67 -7.21 -5.12
N GLY A 204 -2.95 -7.25 -6.25
CA GLY A 204 -3.46 -6.91 -7.57
C GLY A 204 -3.10 -5.49 -8.03
N ASN A 205 -4.06 -4.80 -8.65
CA ASN A 205 -3.82 -3.55 -9.38
C ASN A 205 -4.05 -2.31 -8.49
N ASN A 206 -3.10 -1.96 -7.61
CA ASN A 206 -3.18 -0.80 -6.70
C ASN A 206 -1.95 0.12 -6.73
N ALA A 207 -1.05 -0.05 -7.70
CA ALA A 207 0.24 0.66 -7.81
C ALA A 207 1.11 0.54 -6.55
N TYR A 208 0.97 -0.53 -5.79
CA TYR A 208 1.72 -0.76 -4.54
C TYR A 208 1.52 0.38 -3.53
N ARG A 209 0.30 0.92 -3.46
CA ARG A 209 -0.14 1.92 -2.49
C ARG A 209 -0.94 1.24 -1.37
N TRP A 210 -0.97 1.84 -0.17
CA TRP A 210 -1.72 1.39 1.01
C TRP A 210 -1.41 -0.07 1.38
N ALA A 211 -2.40 -0.94 1.40
CA ALA A 211 -2.20 -2.36 1.68
C ALA A 211 -1.23 -3.04 0.70
N GLY A 212 -1.15 -2.57 -0.55
CA GLY A 212 -0.18 -3.07 -1.54
C GLY A 212 1.27 -2.74 -1.20
N GLU A 213 1.54 -1.59 -0.56
CA GLU A 213 2.86 -1.26 -0.01
C GLU A 213 3.22 -2.15 1.18
N THR A 214 2.25 -2.38 2.08
CA THR A 214 2.45 -3.30 3.21
C THR A 214 2.71 -4.73 2.72
N ASP A 215 1.97 -5.17 1.72
CA ASP A 215 2.11 -6.49 1.10
C ASP A 215 3.53 -6.75 0.57
N LEU A 216 4.14 -5.74 -0.06
CA LEU A 216 5.54 -5.81 -0.47
C LEU A 216 6.47 -6.03 0.73
N ASN A 217 6.27 -5.29 1.81
CA ASN A 217 7.08 -5.39 3.01
C ASN A 217 6.92 -6.76 3.69
N GLU A 218 5.69 -7.26 3.78
CA GLU A 218 5.38 -8.60 4.34
C GLU A 218 5.96 -9.73 3.49
N ALA A 219 5.94 -9.60 2.16
CA ALA A 219 6.56 -10.58 1.27
C ALA A 219 8.09 -10.67 1.47
N ILE A 220 8.77 -9.51 1.58
CA ILE A 220 10.22 -9.47 1.88
C ILE A 220 10.51 -10.09 3.25
N GLN A 221 9.72 -9.72 4.26
CA GLN A 221 9.87 -10.26 5.60
C GLN A 221 9.68 -11.78 5.60
N ASN A 222 8.60 -12.28 5.02
CA ASN A 222 8.34 -13.72 4.92
C ASN A 222 9.47 -14.46 4.19
N PHE A 223 9.97 -13.90 3.08
CA PHE A 223 11.11 -14.44 2.37
C PHE A 223 12.35 -14.52 3.26
N THR A 224 12.75 -13.44 3.92
CA THR A 224 13.97 -13.41 4.75
C THR A 224 13.86 -14.32 5.97
N GLU A 225 12.70 -14.40 6.61
CA GLU A 225 12.45 -15.33 7.72
C GLU A 225 12.49 -16.79 7.26
N GLN A 226 11.97 -17.10 6.08
CA GLN A 226 12.05 -18.44 5.51
C GLN A 226 13.50 -18.83 5.20
N GLU A 227 14.29 -17.94 4.59
CA GLU A 227 15.69 -18.20 4.31
C GLU A 227 16.50 -18.41 5.60
N LYS A 228 16.18 -17.66 6.66
CA LYS A 228 16.76 -17.87 7.99
C LYS A 228 16.42 -19.24 8.56
N ARG A 229 15.16 -19.70 8.46
CA ARG A 229 14.75 -21.05 8.89
C ARG A 229 15.48 -22.16 8.11
N LEU A 230 15.80 -21.89 6.84
CA LEU A 230 16.57 -22.80 5.99
C LEU A 230 18.09 -22.68 6.17
N GLY A 231 18.57 -21.78 7.03
CA GLY A 231 20.00 -21.52 7.24
C GLY A 231 20.70 -20.87 6.05
N ARG A 232 19.96 -20.19 5.16
CA ARG A 232 20.42 -19.61 3.90
C ARG A 232 20.41 -18.07 3.88
N ASP A 233 19.98 -17.43 4.96
CA ASP A 233 19.92 -15.96 5.07
C ASP A 233 21.28 -15.29 4.86
N HIS A 234 22.37 -15.99 5.20
CA HIS A 234 23.74 -15.52 4.97
C HIS A 234 24.11 -15.40 3.48
N LEU A 235 23.34 -16.03 2.57
CA LEU A 235 23.50 -15.94 1.12
C LEU A 235 22.80 -14.70 0.52
N ILE A 236 21.98 -13.98 1.29
CA ILE A 236 21.32 -12.76 0.85
C ILE A 236 22.23 -11.57 1.15
N ASP A 237 22.46 -10.72 0.16
CA ASP A 237 23.19 -9.48 0.35
C ASP A 237 22.25 -8.32 0.67
N ASN A 238 22.08 -8.01 1.95
CA ASN A 238 21.22 -6.93 2.42
C ASN A 238 21.66 -5.52 1.96
N ALA A 239 22.90 -5.36 1.48
CA ALA A 239 23.37 -4.10 0.91
C ALA A 239 23.02 -3.95 -0.58
N ARG A 240 22.46 -4.99 -1.22
CA ARG A 240 22.24 -5.06 -2.68
C ARG A 240 20.79 -5.38 -3.04
N PHE A 241 19.85 -4.68 -2.41
CA PHE A 241 18.46 -4.77 -2.78
C PHE A 241 18.15 -3.77 -3.90
N VAL A 242 17.46 -4.24 -4.93
CA VAL A 242 17.01 -3.46 -6.10
C VAL A 242 15.50 -3.46 -6.14
N VAL A 243 14.87 -2.31 -6.36
CA VAL A 243 13.44 -2.21 -6.66
C VAL A 243 13.26 -1.79 -8.12
N ARG A 244 12.47 -2.53 -8.89
CA ARG A 244 12.22 -2.25 -10.31
C ARG A 244 10.83 -2.68 -10.74
N GLY A 245 10.30 -2.02 -11.75
CA GLY A 245 9.00 -2.36 -12.32
C GLY A 245 8.68 -1.52 -13.54
N PHE A 246 7.70 -1.96 -14.32
CA PHE A 246 7.26 -1.28 -15.53
C PHE A 246 5.78 -0.89 -15.44
N SER A 247 5.39 0.23 -16.06
CA SER A 247 4.01 0.72 -16.08
C SER A 247 3.49 1.00 -14.65
N MET A 248 2.43 0.37 -14.19
CA MET A 248 1.98 0.45 -12.80
C MET A 248 3.11 0.08 -11.82
N GLY A 249 3.92 -0.94 -12.15
CA GLY A 249 5.12 -1.30 -11.38
C GLY A 249 6.18 -0.20 -11.40
N GLY A 250 6.28 0.56 -12.49
CA GLY A 250 7.12 1.76 -12.57
C GLY A 250 6.65 2.85 -11.60
N ALA A 251 5.34 3.09 -11.52
CA ALA A 251 4.76 4.01 -10.53
C ALA A 251 5.06 3.56 -9.09
N GLY A 252 4.91 2.26 -8.80
CA GLY A 252 5.31 1.68 -7.52
C GLY A 252 6.79 1.88 -7.22
N THR A 253 7.67 1.65 -8.22
CA THR A 253 9.12 1.84 -8.08
C THR A 253 9.48 3.30 -7.79
N TRP A 254 8.83 4.27 -8.45
CA TRP A 254 9.05 5.69 -8.20
C TRP A 254 8.79 6.07 -6.74
N HIS A 255 7.63 5.71 -6.18
CA HIS A 255 7.33 6.11 -4.81
C HIS A 255 8.10 5.28 -3.78
N LEU A 256 8.18 3.95 -3.92
CA LEU A 256 8.89 3.08 -2.95
C LEU A 256 10.39 3.39 -2.90
N GLY A 257 11.01 3.66 -4.07
CA GLY A 257 12.42 3.99 -4.15
C GLY A 257 12.75 5.31 -3.45
N LEU A 258 11.94 6.33 -3.64
CA LEU A 258 12.19 7.66 -3.09
C LEU A 258 11.65 7.87 -1.66
N HIS A 259 10.61 7.13 -1.25
CA HIS A 259 10.11 7.18 0.12
C HIS A 259 10.98 6.40 1.12
N GLN A 260 11.64 5.35 0.66
CA GLN A 260 12.49 4.47 1.47
C GLN A 260 13.86 4.30 0.80
N PRO A 261 14.60 5.40 0.54
CA PRO A 261 15.81 5.35 -0.28
C PRO A 261 16.95 4.56 0.39
N ASP A 262 16.87 4.35 1.70
CA ASP A 262 17.81 3.58 2.50
C ASP A 262 17.65 2.05 2.37
N ARG A 263 16.67 1.57 1.62
CA ARG A 263 16.46 0.12 1.41
C ARG A 263 17.13 -0.43 0.16
N TRP A 264 17.37 0.42 -0.83
CA TRP A 264 17.69 0.01 -2.19
C TRP A 264 19.08 0.51 -2.61
N CYS A 265 19.90 -0.33 -3.25
CA CYS A 265 21.16 0.12 -3.83
C CYS A 265 20.97 0.81 -5.19
N VAL A 266 19.87 0.55 -5.87
CA VAL A 266 19.43 1.22 -7.09
C VAL A 266 17.93 1.01 -7.28
N MET A 267 17.26 1.99 -7.88
CA MET A 267 15.87 1.87 -8.34
C MET A 267 15.79 1.93 -9.85
N GLY A 268 14.94 1.05 -10.43
CA GLY A 268 14.75 0.92 -11.88
C GLY A 268 13.30 1.12 -12.30
N PRO A 269 12.74 2.35 -12.27
CA PRO A 269 11.39 2.61 -12.70
C PRO A 269 11.29 2.66 -14.22
N GLY A 270 10.35 1.89 -14.79
CA GLY A 270 10.01 1.93 -16.20
C GLY A 270 8.64 2.55 -16.42
N ALA A 271 8.55 3.67 -17.14
CA ALA A 271 7.28 4.37 -17.39
C ALA A 271 6.53 4.71 -16.08
N GLY A 272 5.20 4.52 -16.03
CA GLY A 272 4.37 4.77 -14.85
C GLY A 272 3.90 6.21 -14.72
N PHE A 273 3.75 6.66 -13.48
CA PHE A 273 3.40 8.04 -13.14
C PHE A 273 4.05 8.46 -11.81
N THR A 274 4.31 9.75 -11.65
CA THR A 274 5.01 10.34 -10.49
C THR A 274 4.21 11.45 -9.84
N THR A 275 3.11 11.85 -10.47
CA THR A 275 2.18 12.88 -10.00
C THR A 275 0.75 12.45 -10.30
N THR A 276 -0.18 12.83 -9.45
CA THR A 276 -1.60 12.60 -9.65
C THR A 276 -2.17 13.65 -10.62
N HIS A 277 -1.85 14.93 -10.42
CA HIS A 277 -2.19 15.98 -11.36
C HIS A 277 -1.49 15.78 -12.71
N GLY A 278 -2.23 15.98 -13.81
CA GLY A 278 -1.73 15.79 -15.18
C GLY A 278 -1.66 14.34 -15.65
N TYR A 279 -1.81 13.36 -14.73
CA TYR A 279 -1.90 11.94 -15.08
C TYR A 279 -3.33 11.38 -14.94
N ALA A 280 -4.02 11.68 -13.83
CA ALA A 280 -5.40 11.25 -13.63
C ALA A 280 -6.34 12.07 -14.53
N PRO A 281 -7.13 11.43 -15.42
CA PRO A 281 -8.06 12.14 -16.29
C PRO A 281 -9.17 12.80 -15.47
N ASN A 282 -9.65 13.94 -15.94
CA ASN A 282 -10.80 14.66 -15.35
C ASN A 282 -10.63 15.08 -13.88
N LEU A 283 -9.40 15.11 -13.37
CA LEU A 283 -9.14 15.64 -12.04
C LEU A 283 -9.22 17.18 -12.09
N PRO A 284 -9.95 17.85 -11.17
CA PRO A 284 -9.95 19.30 -11.09
C PRO A 284 -8.53 19.87 -10.96
N ALA A 285 -8.28 21.03 -11.57
CA ALA A 285 -6.97 21.69 -11.50
C ALA A 285 -6.56 22.01 -10.04
N LYS A 286 -7.54 22.25 -9.16
CA LYS A 286 -7.35 22.42 -7.74
C LYS A 286 -8.38 21.55 -7.01
N LEU A 287 -7.89 20.67 -6.16
CA LEU A 287 -8.69 19.87 -5.24
C LEU A 287 -8.97 20.64 -3.94
N PRO A 288 -9.91 20.19 -3.08
CA PRO A 288 -10.01 20.66 -1.71
C PRO A 288 -8.68 20.54 -0.97
N ASP A 289 -8.38 21.51 -0.09
CA ASP A 289 -7.06 21.65 0.53
C ASP A 289 -6.54 20.39 1.23
N GLN A 290 -7.41 19.61 1.89
CA GLN A 290 -7.01 18.34 2.52
C GLN A 290 -6.67 17.26 1.50
N GLN A 291 -7.30 17.27 0.32
CA GLN A 291 -6.99 16.32 -0.75
C GLN A 291 -5.66 16.68 -1.42
N GLU A 292 -5.42 17.98 -1.73
CA GLU A 292 -4.13 18.45 -2.22
C GLU A 292 -2.99 18.06 -1.26
N ALA A 293 -3.18 18.29 0.02
CA ALA A 293 -2.23 17.90 1.04
C ALA A 293 -1.93 16.39 1.00
N CYS A 294 -2.97 15.56 0.91
CA CYS A 294 -2.84 14.10 0.89
C CYS A 294 -2.21 13.54 -0.39
N LEU A 295 -2.19 14.28 -1.52
CA LEU A 295 -1.44 13.86 -2.71
C LEU A 295 0.05 13.69 -2.41
N SER A 296 0.59 14.52 -1.49
CA SER A 296 1.99 14.45 -1.09
C SER A 296 2.39 13.11 -0.45
N ILE A 297 1.44 12.24 -0.08
CA ILE A 297 1.75 10.92 0.46
C ILE A 297 2.38 10.02 -0.61
N TYR A 298 1.91 10.09 -1.86
CA TYR A 298 2.34 9.17 -2.92
C TYR A 298 2.86 9.84 -4.20
N ASP A 299 2.74 11.16 -4.36
CA ASP A 299 3.26 11.87 -5.52
C ASP A 299 4.79 11.97 -5.47
N ALA A 300 5.43 11.01 -6.11
CA ALA A 300 6.87 10.76 -6.00
C ALA A 300 7.75 11.94 -6.46
N TYR A 301 7.26 12.80 -7.36
CA TYR A 301 8.03 13.96 -7.84
C TYR A 301 8.39 14.93 -6.73
N LEU A 302 7.57 14.98 -5.67
CA LEU A 302 7.83 15.80 -4.49
C LEU A 302 9.06 15.34 -3.70
N TYR A 303 9.41 14.05 -3.82
CA TYR A 303 10.52 13.41 -3.11
C TYR A 303 11.80 13.31 -3.97
N ALA A 304 11.90 14.05 -5.06
CA ALA A 304 13.01 13.95 -6.01
C ALA A 304 14.39 14.20 -5.37
N GLU A 305 14.52 15.04 -4.34
CA GLU A 305 15.78 15.27 -3.61
C GLU A 305 16.30 13.99 -2.91
N ASN A 306 15.42 13.02 -2.61
CA ASN A 306 15.82 11.75 -2.00
C ASN A 306 16.67 10.88 -2.95
N ALA A 307 16.73 11.21 -4.25
CA ALA A 307 17.67 10.64 -5.20
C ALA A 307 19.15 10.90 -4.81
N PHE A 308 19.43 11.79 -3.86
CA PHE A 308 20.76 11.91 -3.23
C PHE A 308 21.19 10.61 -2.57
N ASN A 309 20.27 9.85 -1.99
CA ASN A 309 20.54 8.65 -1.20
C ASN A 309 20.46 7.34 -2.03
N ILE A 310 19.92 7.40 -3.24
CA ILE A 310 19.67 6.24 -4.09
C ILE A 310 19.88 6.57 -5.58
N PRO A 311 20.71 5.79 -6.32
CA PRO A 311 20.80 5.90 -7.77
C PRO A 311 19.49 5.58 -8.47
N VAL A 312 19.15 6.37 -9.50
CA VAL A 312 17.94 6.21 -10.31
C VAL A 312 18.32 5.91 -11.76
N VAL A 313 17.87 4.75 -12.24
CA VAL A 313 18.01 4.34 -13.64
C VAL A 313 16.62 4.12 -14.21
N ALA A 314 16.05 5.12 -14.85
CA ALA A 314 14.73 5.07 -15.44
C ALA A 314 14.74 4.52 -16.86
N TYR A 315 13.62 3.93 -17.29
CA TYR A 315 13.41 3.48 -18.66
C TYR A 315 12.11 4.03 -19.23
N SER A 316 12.13 4.39 -20.52
CA SER A 316 10.93 4.79 -21.28
C SER A 316 11.06 4.43 -22.76
N GLY A 317 9.95 4.10 -23.42
CA GLY A 317 9.85 4.19 -24.86
C GLY A 317 9.81 5.68 -25.28
N GLU A 318 10.43 6.03 -26.41
CA GLU A 318 10.51 7.41 -26.87
C GLU A 318 9.13 8.04 -27.12
N ILE A 319 8.20 7.26 -27.68
CA ILE A 319 6.84 7.69 -28.01
C ILE A 319 5.78 7.16 -26.99
N ASP A 320 6.23 6.63 -25.85
CA ASP A 320 5.36 6.25 -24.75
C ASP A 320 4.80 7.49 -24.04
N LYS A 321 3.47 7.58 -23.95
CA LYS A 321 2.79 8.68 -23.19
C LYS A 321 3.23 8.74 -21.73
N GLN A 322 3.61 7.60 -21.12
CA GLN A 322 4.06 7.54 -19.74
C GLN A 322 5.56 7.89 -19.57
N LYS A 323 6.29 8.19 -20.65
CA LYS A 323 7.64 8.78 -20.60
C LYS A 323 7.66 10.06 -19.77
N GLN A 324 6.57 10.82 -19.78
CA GLN A 324 6.43 12.03 -18.97
C GLN A 324 6.77 11.83 -17.49
N ALA A 325 6.55 10.63 -16.92
CA ALA A 325 6.91 10.34 -15.54
C ALA A 325 8.42 10.50 -15.29
N ALA A 326 9.24 9.89 -16.16
CA ALA A 326 10.68 10.01 -16.10
C ALA A 326 11.17 11.43 -16.45
N ASP A 327 10.54 12.09 -17.43
CA ASP A 327 10.89 13.48 -17.81
C ASP A 327 10.65 14.46 -16.64
N ILE A 328 9.53 14.33 -15.93
CA ILE A 328 9.23 15.12 -14.72
C ILE A 328 10.28 14.86 -13.65
N MET A 329 10.60 13.59 -13.38
CA MET A 329 11.57 13.23 -12.35
C MET A 329 12.98 13.69 -12.71
N GLU A 330 13.40 13.52 -13.95
CA GLU A 330 14.71 13.96 -14.43
C GLU A 330 14.88 15.48 -14.25
N LYS A 331 13.85 16.26 -14.64
CA LYS A 331 13.84 17.71 -14.43
C LYS A 331 13.98 18.08 -12.94
N ASN A 332 13.20 17.41 -12.05
CA ASN A 332 13.23 17.72 -10.63
C ASN A 332 14.54 17.26 -9.97
N ILE A 333 15.05 16.05 -10.26
CA ILE A 333 16.32 15.53 -9.72
C ILE A 333 17.48 16.45 -10.17
N LYS A 334 17.55 16.83 -11.44
CA LYS A 334 18.55 17.76 -11.96
C LYS A 334 18.50 19.15 -11.33
N SER A 335 17.31 19.63 -10.91
CA SER A 335 17.19 20.91 -10.23
C SER A 335 17.90 20.95 -8.87
N PHE A 336 18.12 19.78 -8.25
CA PHE A 336 18.94 19.61 -7.04
C PHE A 336 20.42 19.32 -7.33
N GLY A 337 20.85 19.39 -8.60
CA GLY A 337 22.23 19.06 -9.00
C GLY A 337 22.54 17.56 -8.91
N LEU A 338 21.54 16.69 -8.91
CA LEU A 338 21.70 15.24 -8.77
C LEU A 338 21.63 14.53 -10.13
N PRO A 339 22.38 13.41 -10.32
CA PRO A 339 22.31 12.62 -11.55
C PRO A 339 21.08 11.72 -11.58
N MET A 340 20.57 11.50 -12.79
CA MET A 340 19.61 10.45 -13.11
C MET A 340 19.98 9.90 -14.50
N GLU A 341 20.06 8.57 -14.61
CA GLU A 341 20.18 7.90 -15.90
C GLU A 341 18.78 7.63 -16.47
N HIS A 342 18.54 8.05 -17.72
CA HIS A 342 17.27 7.85 -18.41
C HIS A 342 17.50 7.10 -19.73
N LEU A 343 17.19 5.82 -19.75
CA LEU A 343 17.26 4.95 -20.91
C LEU A 343 16.00 5.17 -21.76
N ILE A 344 16.18 5.80 -22.93
CA ILE A 344 15.08 6.09 -23.87
C ILE A 344 15.23 5.17 -25.08
N ALA A 345 14.22 4.31 -25.30
CA ALA A 345 14.19 3.38 -26.43
C ALA A 345 13.58 4.05 -27.67
N PRO A 346 14.38 4.30 -28.75
CA PRO A 346 13.91 5.01 -29.93
C PRO A 346 12.72 4.32 -30.61
N GLY A 347 11.70 5.09 -30.98
CA GLY A 347 10.51 4.63 -31.68
C GLY A 347 9.62 3.63 -30.94
N LEU A 348 9.91 3.33 -29.66
CA LEU A 348 9.09 2.41 -28.89
C LEU A 348 7.95 3.14 -28.15
N GLU A 349 6.79 2.50 -28.21
CA GLU A 349 5.63 2.82 -27.39
C GLU A 349 5.76 2.22 -25.96
N HIS A 350 4.63 1.99 -25.30
CA HIS A 350 4.54 1.45 -23.95
C HIS A 350 4.96 -0.05 -23.90
N LYS A 351 6.24 -0.34 -24.10
CA LYS A 351 6.84 -1.68 -24.12
C LYS A 351 8.21 -1.67 -23.46
N PHE A 352 8.58 -2.79 -22.83
CA PHE A 352 9.91 -3.01 -22.27
C PHE A 352 10.47 -4.34 -22.77
N PRO A 353 11.00 -4.37 -24.01
CA PRO A 353 11.47 -5.59 -24.64
C PRO A 353 12.79 -6.10 -24.02
N PRO A 354 13.14 -7.39 -24.22
CA PRO A 354 14.27 -8.03 -23.55
C PRO A 354 15.61 -7.33 -23.76
N GLU A 355 15.88 -6.79 -24.94
CA GLU A 355 17.12 -6.07 -25.22
C GLU A 355 17.27 -4.79 -24.35
N TRP A 356 16.19 -4.08 -24.10
CA TRP A 356 16.19 -2.91 -23.23
C TRP A 356 16.21 -3.28 -21.75
N GLN A 357 15.64 -4.44 -21.38
CA GLN A 357 15.82 -5.00 -20.03
C GLN A 357 17.30 -5.33 -19.75
N GLN A 358 18.03 -5.89 -20.73
CA GLN A 358 19.46 -6.15 -20.60
C GLN A 358 20.26 -4.85 -20.46
N LYS A 359 19.94 -3.81 -21.24
CA LYS A 359 20.57 -2.48 -21.07
C LYS A 359 20.32 -1.90 -19.69
N ALA A 360 19.09 -2.04 -19.14
CA ALA A 360 18.78 -1.60 -17.81
C ALA A 360 19.56 -2.41 -16.74
N PHE A 361 19.70 -3.72 -16.90
CA PHE A 361 20.54 -4.53 -15.98
C PHE A 361 22.01 -4.13 -16.06
N ALA A 362 22.53 -3.83 -17.25
CA ALA A 362 23.91 -3.33 -17.39
C ALA A 362 24.09 -1.97 -16.68
N ALA A 363 23.09 -1.08 -16.75
CA ALA A 363 23.09 0.18 -16.04
C ALA A 363 22.96 0.04 -14.51
N TYR A 364 22.24 -0.99 -14.01
CA TYR A 364 22.19 -1.28 -12.57
C TYR A 364 23.49 -1.88 -12.02
N ALA A 365 24.25 -2.61 -12.84
CA ALA A 365 25.39 -3.43 -12.42
C ALA A 365 26.44 -2.66 -11.59
N PRO A 366 26.92 -1.44 -11.95
CA PRO A 366 27.89 -0.71 -11.15
C PRO A 366 27.34 -0.32 -9.76
N HIS A 367 26.06 0.00 -9.65
CA HIS A 367 25.39 0.33 -8.39
C HIS A 367 25.21 -0.91 -7.51
N ILE A 368 24.86 -2.05 -8.10
CA ILE A 368 24.77 -3.34 -7.42
C ILE A 368 26.16 -3.78 -6.94
N ALA A 369 27.19 -3.64 -7.76
CA ALA A 369 28.57 -3.99 -7.38
C ALA A 369 29.05 -3.16 -6.17
N LYS A 370 28.74 -1.86 -6.15
CA LYS A 370 29.04 -0.96 -5.04
C LYS A 370 28.24 -1.32 -3.78
N GLY A 371 26.95 -1.65 -3.94
CA GLY A 371 26.02 -1.83 -2.83
C GLY A 371 25.77 -0.54 -2.04
N ARG A 372 24.99 -0.64 -0.96
CA ARG A 372 24.74 0.47 -0.03
C ARG A 372 25.81 0.50 1.07
N ALA A 373 26.25 1.69 1.43
CA ALA A 373 27.03 1.89 2.65
C ALA A 373 26.11 1.64 3.87
N PRO A 374 26.53 0.82 4.84
CA PRO A 374 25.71 0.54 6.03
C PRO A 374 25.51 1.76 6.92
N TYR A 375 26.39 2.75 6.81
CA TYR A 375 26.33 4.02 7.54
C TYR A 375 26.94 5.13 6.65
N PRO A 376 26.13 5.82 5.82
CA PRO A 376 26.65 6.82 4.90
C PRO A 376 27.12 8.07 5.65
N GLU A 377 28.22 8.69 5.17
CA GLU A 377 28.78 9.91 5.76
C GLU A 377 27.84 11.12 5.60
N LYS A 378 27.03 11.13 4.56
CA LYS A 378 26.11 12.24 4.25
C LYS A 378 24.72 11.72 3.90
N ILE A 379 23.70 12.41 4.36
CA ILE A 379 22.29 12.17 4.08
C ILE A 379 21.61 13.47 3.70
N LYS A 380 20.77 13.44 2.67
CA LYS A 380 19.79 14.49 2.36
C LYS A 380 18.43 13.83 2.25
N PHE A 381 17.56 14.06 3.20
CA PHE A 381 16.28 13.38 3.27
C PHE A 381 15.13 14.38 3.38
N ILE A 382 14.12 14.19 2.54
CA ILE A 382 12.88 14.94 2.59
C ILE A 382 11.68 14.01 2.78
N THR A 383 10.69 14.52 3.49
CA THR A 383 9.38 13.89 3.66
C THR A 383 8.29 14.94 3.79
N TYR A 384 7.05 14.52 3.60
CA TYR A 384 5.83 15.32 3.80
C TYR A 384 4.95 14.75 4.91
N THR A 385 5.29 13.56 5.39
CA THR A 385 4.49 12.82 6.37
C THR A 385 5.37 11.89 7.19
N LEU A 386 5.02 11.68 8.45
CA LEU A 386 5.70 10.71 9.31
C LEU A 386 5.46 9.25 8.92
N LYS A 387 4.64 8.98 7.88
CA LYS A 387 4.57 7.65 7.25
C LYS A 387 5.93 7.23 6.68
N TYR A 388 6.69 8.17 6.14
CA TYR A 388 8.04 7.97 5.59
C TYR A 388 9.03 8.82 6.38
N ALA A 389 9.36 8.35 7.57
CA ALA A 389 10.08 9.14 8.56
C ALA A 389 11.58 8.82 8.65
N LYS A 390 12.05 7.76 7.96
CA LYS A 390 13.38 7.21 8.18
C LYS A 390 14.22 7.20 6.90
N CYS A 391 15.50 7.56 7.08
CA CYS A 391 16.56 7.35 6.07
C CYS A 391 17.89 7.09 6.77
N ASP A 392 18.44 5.89 6.59
CA ASP A 392 19.69 5.43 7.18
C ASP A 392 19.75 5.64 8.72
N TRP A 393 20.63 6.52 9.20
CA TRP A 393 20.80 6.80 10.62
C TRP A 393 19.90 7.92 11.16
N ILE A 394 19.03 8.51 10.34
CA ILE A 394 18.06 9.53 10.73
C ILE A 394 16.65 8.93 10.78
N GLU A 395 15.90 9.29 11.84
CA GLU A 395 14.48 9.04 11.97
C GLU A 395 13.78 10.31 12.47
N ILE A 396 12.90 10.89 11.67
CA ILE A 396 12.10 12.07 12.02
C ILE A 396 10.94 11.60 12.89
N LEU A 397 10.88 12.09 14.13
CA LEU A 397 9.88 11.69 15.12
C LEU A 397 8.75 12.71 15.29
N GLY A 398 8.93 13.95 14.79
CA GLY A 398 7.92 15.01 14.84
C GLY A 398 8.16 16.05 13.77
N LEU A 399 7.05 16.54 13.20
CA LEU A 399 7.01 17.64 12.24
C LEU A 399 6.36 18.87 12.88
N LYS A 400 6.71 20.06 12.42
CA LYS A 400 5.98 21.28 12.76
C LYS A 400 4.60 21.31 12.07
N LYS A 401 4.52 20.77 10.86
CA LYS A 401 3.26 20.64 10.11
C LYS A 401 3.37 19.52 9.07
N HIS A 402 2.41 18.57 9.06
CA HIS A 402 2.28 17.54 8.03
C HIS A 402 1.91 18.13 6.67
N TYR A 403 2.23 17.36 5.63
CA TYR A 403 1.96 17.65 4.22
C TYR A 403 2.63 18.92 3.69
N ILE A 404 3.61 19.44 4.44
CA ILE A 404 4.56 20.47 4.01
C ILE A 404 5.94 19.83 3.93
N ARG A 405 6.75 20.27 2.96
CA ARG A 405 8.10 19.79 2.78
C ARG A 405 8.88 19.89 4.09
N SER A 406 9.40 18.77 4.53
CA SER A 406 10.22 18.63 5.73
C SER A 406 11.56 18.05 5.28
N ARG A 407 12.67 18.66 5.72
CA ARG A 407 14.01 18.32 5.23
C ARG A 407 14.98 18.16 6.38
N VAL A 408 15.85 17.17 6.25
CA VAL A 408 17.06 17.07 7.07
C VAL A 408 18.26 16.81 6.16
N GLU A 409 19.32 17.58 6.37
CA GLU A 409 20.64 17.30 5.81
C GLU A 409 21.59 17.02 6.96
N GLY A 410 22.30 15.90 6.86
CA GLY A 410 23.20 15.48 7.92
C GLY A 410 24.51 14.95 7.37
N SER A 411 25.58 15.19 8.13
CA SER A 411 26.90 14.57 7.89
C SER A 411 27.51 14.06 9.19
N PHE A 412 28.26 12.98 9.05
CA PHE A 412 29.02 12.34 10.12
C PHE A 412 30.46 12.12 9.68
N ASN A 413 31.43 12.63 10.41
CA ASN A 413 32.85 12.55 10.09
C ASN A 413 33.62 11.49 10.92
N GLY A 414 32.90 10.56 11.54
CA GLY A 414 33.47 9.55 12.46
C GLY A 414 33.51 9.97 13.92
N GLN A 415 33.36 11.26 14.24
CA GLN A 415 33.46 11.79 15.61
C GLN A 415 32.27 12.69 15.99
N SER A 416 31.77 13.50 15.06
CA SER A 416 30.72 14.49 15.30
C SER A 416 29.70 14.53 14.16
N TYR A 417 28.51 14.98 14.49
CA TYR A 417 27.44 15.18 13.53
C TYR A 417 27.24 16.67 13.25
N GLN A 418 26.94 16.99 11.98
CA GLN A 418 26.44 18.29 11.56
C GLN A 418 25.09 18.09 10.89
N LEU A 419 24.05 18.77 11.37
CA LEU A 419 22.68 18.65 10.88
C LEU A 419 22.06 20.01 10.63
N GLN A 420 21.21 20.05 9.60
CA GLN A 420 20.32 21.17 9.31
C GLN A 420 18.91 20.63 9.08
N SER A 421 17.89 21.31 9.55
CA SER A 421 16.50 20.89 9.44
C SER A 421 15.55 21.99 8.99
N GLU A 422 14.47 21.57 8.33
CA GLU A 422 13.35 22.40 7.94
C GLU A 422 12.06 21.66 8.32
N ASN A 423 11.13 22.34 9.01
CA ASN A 423 9.83 21.78 9.43
C ASN A 423 9.91 20.53 10.34
N ILE A 424 11.01 20.35 11.08
CA ILE A 424 11.21 19.21 11.99
C ILE A 424 11.24 19.74 13.44
N THR A 425 10.52 19.04 14.34
CA THR A 425 10.47 19.35 15.78
C THR A 425 11.11 18.26 16.64
N LYS A 426 11.21 17.03 16.13
CA LYS A 426 11.81 15.92 16.88
C LYS A 426 12.49 14.94 15.94
N ILE A 427 13.69 14.46 16.35
CA ILE A 427 14.50 13.57 15.51
C ILE A 427 15.28 12.57 16.37
N ALA A 428 15.48 11.37 15.84
CA ALA A 428 16.41 10.39 16.39
C ALA A 428 17.59 10.18 15.42
N ILE A 429 18.79 10.10 15.97
CA ILE A 429 20.04 9.78 15.28
C ILE A 429 20.52 8.44 15.82
N SER A 430 20.51 7.41 14.99
CA SER A 430 21.05 6.09 15.32
C SER A 430 22.56 6.11 15.18
N LEU A 431 23.28 5.57 16.15
CA LEU A 431 24.74 5.52 16.12
C LEU A 431 25.24 4.30 15.32
N PRO A 432 26.45 4.37 14.72
CA PRO A 432 27.03 3.21 14.07
C PRO A 432 27.27 2.08 15.08
N VAL A 433 26.93 0.86 14.66
CA VAL A 433 27.13 -0.34 15.50
C VAL A 433 28.62 -0.75 15.46
N ASP A 434 29.35 -0.49 16.55
CA ASP A 434 30.67 -1.02 16.71
C ASP A 434 30.59 -2.42 17.36
N LYS A 435 30.64 -3.45 16.52
CA LYS A 435 30.60 -4.86 16.97
C LYS A 435 31.78 -5.27 17.84
N SER A 436 32.84 -4.46 17.91
CA SER A 436 34.06 -4.76 18.70
C SER A 436 33.93 -4.27 20.15
N LYS A 437 32.96 -3.41 20.46
CA LYS A 437 32.78 -2.83 21.80
C LYS A 437 31.59 -3.42 22.50
N SER A 438 31.82 -4.22 23.51
CA SER A 438 30.81 -4.79 24.40
C SER A 438 30.21 -3.79 25.41
N SER A 439 30.77 -2.57 25.51
CA SER A 439 30.29 -1.53 26.44
C SER A 439 29.54 -0.43 25.73
N LEU A 440 28.40 -0.06 26.30
CA LEU A 440 27.61 1.13 25.90
C LEU A 440 28.52 2.37 25.98
N PRO A 441 28.56 3.24 24.97
CA PRO A 441 29.32 4.46 25.06
C PRO A 441 28.63 5.41 26.08
N ASN A 442 29.17 5.45 27.30
CA ASN A 442 28.81 6.48 28.31
C ASN A 442 29.36 7.86 27.96
N LYS A 443 29.90 8.03 26.75
CA LYS A 443 30.53 9.28 26.32
C LYS A 443 29.53 10.12 25.55
N SER A 444 29.40 11.37 25.97
CA SER A 444 28.65 12.39 25.23
C SER A 444 29.26 12.60 23.85
N ILE A 445 28.42 12.75 22.85
CA ILE A 445 28.76 12.99 21.45
C ILE A 445 28.47 14.47 21.15
N ALA A 446 29.47 15.16 20.59
CA ALA A 446 29.31 16.51 20.12
C ALA A 446 28.57 16.53 18.77
N LEU A 447 27.58 17.41 18.65
CA LEU A 447 26.89 17.66 17.39
C LEU A 447 26.58 19.15 17.22
N VAL A 448 26.45 19.56 15.97
CA VAL A 448 25.93 20.89 15.60
C VAL A 448 24.62 20.68 14.87
N PHE A 449 23.53 21.25 15.38
CA PHE A 449 22.23 21.13 14.79
C PHE A 449 21.57 22.51 14.62
N ASP A 450 21.22 22.89 13.39
CA ASP A 450 20.74 24.23 13.03
C ASP A 450 21.62 25.36 13.60
N GLY A 451 22.94 25.17 13.59
CA GLY A 451 23.93 26.10 14.15
C GLY A 451 24.17 25.98 15.67
N GLN A 452 23.36 25.23 16.41
CA GLN A 452 23.49 25.04 17.85
C GLN A 452 24.50 23.91 18.16
N LYS A 453 25.43 24.16 19.07
CA LYS A 453 26.36 23.14 19.59
C LYS A 453 25.67 22.39 20.73
N ILE A 454 25.57 21.09 20.60
CA ILE A 454 24.88 20.20 21.55
C ILE A 454 25.86 19.09 21.96
N SER A 455 25.91 18.79 23.26
CA SER A 455 26.57 17.59 23.78
C SER A 455 25.50 16.60 24.23
N ALA A 456 25.35 15.49 23.53
CA ALA A 456 24.27 14.55 23.71
C ALA A 456 24.77 13.18 24.18
N THR A 457 24.14 12.61 25.20
CA THR A 457 24.41 11.26 25.67
C THR A 457 23.46 10.28 25.01
N PRO A 458 23.97 9.30 24.24
CA PRO A 458 23.12 8.31 23.59
C PRO A 458 22.39 7.43 24.61
N ILE A 459 21.20 6.98 24.23
CA ILE A 459 20.36 6.04 25.00
C ILE A 459 20.07 4.79 24.18
N LEU A 460 19.85 3.66 24.83
CA LEU A 460 19.45 2.43 24.17
C LEU A 460 17.93 2.44 23.93
N VAL A 461 17.55 2.38 22.66
CA VAL A 461 16.14 2.33 22.23
C VAL A 461 15.98 1.26 21.16
N ASP A 462 15.09 0.28 21.36
CA ASP A 462 14.82 -0.82 20.44
C ASP A 462 16.10 -1.56 19.96
N GLY A 463 17.04 -1.78 20.86
CA GLY A 463 18.31 -2.50 20.59
C GLY A 463 19.36 -1.68 19.83
N ALA A 464 19.14 -0.39 19.57
CA ALA A 464 20.08 0.53 18.96
C ALA A 464 20.41 1.71 19.88
N MET A 465 21.67 2.17 19.82
CA MET A 465 22.08 3.41 20.49
C MET A 465 21.56 4.60 19.68
N LYS A 466 20.76 5.45 20.29
CA LYS A 466 20.17 6.64 19.64
C LYS A 466 20.40 7.91 20.46
N ILE A 467 20.59 9.04 19.76
CA ILE A 467 20.42 10.38 20.29
C ILE A 467 19.06 10.86 19.88
N ILE A 468 18.21 11.26 20.83
CA ILE A 468 16.88 11.79 20.53
C ILE A 468 16.87 13.27 20.92
N LEU A 469 16.59 14.14 19.96
CA LEU A 469 16.55 15.59 20.12
C LEU A 469 15.13 16.11 19.84
N GLU A 470 14.75 17.13 20.59
CA GLU A 470 13.47 17.82 20.46
C GLU A 470 13.69 19.33 20.47
N LYS A 471 12.96 20.04 19.62
CA LYS A 471 12.99 21.50 19.49
C LYS A 471 11.86 22.11 20.31
N ASP A 472 12.19 23.04 21.18
CA ASP A 472 11.20 23.80 21.96
C ASP A 472 10.52 24.93 21.14
N GLU A 473 9.58 25.63 21.75
CA GLU A 473 8.85 26.74 21.13
C GLU A 473 9.78 27.91 20.72
N LYS A 474 10.95 28.04 21.35
CA LYS A 474 11.97 29.04 21.01
C LYS A 474 12.94 28.57 19.93
N ASN A 475 12.63 27.42 19.28
CA ASN A 475 13.48 26.75 18.29
C ASN A 475 14.86 26.31 18.83
N ILE A 476 14.97 25.99 20.12
CA ILE A 476 16.18 25.49 20.76
C ILE A 476 16.13 23.95 20.80
N TRP A 477 17.14 23.31 20.26
CA TRP A 477 17.32 21.86 20.31
C TRP A 477 17.89 21.41 21.66
N SER A 478 17.29 20.41 22.26
CA SER A 478 17.77 19.76 23.49
C SER A 478 17.52 18.24 23.43
N MET A 479 18.13 17.52 24.36
CA MET A 479 17.83 16.10 24.54
C MET A 479 16.35 15.94 24.89
N ALA A 480 15.64 15.09 24.15
CA ALA A 480 14.24 14.79 24.47
C ALA A 480 14.11 14.09 25.83
N ALA A 481 13.11 14.47 26.61
CA ALA A 481 12.82 13.82 27.87
C ALA A 481 12.49 12.33 27.67
N THR A 482 13.09 11.47 28.49
CA THR A 482 12.88 10.00 28.44
C THR A 482 11.50 9.56 28.95
N LYS A 483 10.77 10.41 29.66
CA LYS A 483 9.41 10.15 30.12
C LYS A 483 8.41 10.62 29.08
N SER A 484 7.87 9.67 28.34
CA SER A 484 6.66 9.86 27.55
C SER A 484 5.46 10.02 28.49
N GLY A 485 5.03 11.25 28.73
CA GLY A 485 3.63 11.49 29.07
C GLY A 485 2.77 11.02 27.90
N ALA A 486 1.48 10.71 28.10
CA ALA A 486 0.56 10.31 27.04
C ALA A 486 0.64 11.34 25.88
N ASN A 487 1.46 11.04 24.87
CA ASN A 487 1.76 11.96 23.80
C ASN A 487 0.53 12.02 22.88
N LYS A 488 -0.17 13.13 22.92
CA LYS A 488 -1.24 13.44 21.97
C LYS A 488 -0.71 13.88 20.60
N ALA A 489 0.60 13.75 20.33
CA ALA A 489 1.20 14.21 19.10
C ALA A 489 1.12 13.16 17.99
N LYS A 490 1.08 13.61 16.74
CA LYS A 490 1.33 12.76 15.57
C LYS A 490 2.76 12.25 15.61
N ILE A 491 2.93 10.93 15.47
CA ILE A 491 4.23 10.24 15.50
C ILE A 491 4.30 9.23 14.35
N PRO A 492 5.48 8.73 13.98
CA PRO A 492 5.60 7.66 12.98
C PRO A 492 4.68 6.47 13.29
N GLY A 493 3.82 6.13 12.33
CA GLY A 493 2.81 5.07 12.46
C GLY A 493 1.52 5.47 13.16
N LEU A 494 1.41 6.74 13.64
CA LEU A 494 0.18 7.38 14.14
C LEU A 494 0.14 8.83 13.67
N GLN A 495 0.07 9.07 12.36
CA GLN A 495 0.10 10.40 11.74
C GLN A 495 -1.18 10.74 10.95
N GLY A 496 -2.07 9.78 10.73
CA GLY A 496 -3.19 9.91 9.80
C GLY A 496 -2.74 9.79 8.33
N PRO A 497 -3.62 9.98 7.39
CA PRO A 497 -5.07 10.22 7.49
C PRO A 497 -5.87 8.94 7.78
N ILE A 498 -7.23 8.99 7.65
CA ILE A 498 -8.12 7.82 7.87
C ILE A 498 -7.61 6.58 7.15
N ASP A 499 -7.17 6.71 5.90
CA ASP A 499 -6.73 5.62 5.04
C ASP A 499 -5.47 4.90 5.57
N ASP A 500 -4.66 5.56 6.42
CA ASP A 500 -3.46 4.94 7.02
C ASP A 500 -3.82 3.82 8.00
N ALA A 501 -5.01 3.84 8.58
CA ALA A 501 -5.48 2.80 9.50
C ALA A 501 -5.58 1.40 8.87
N PHE A 502 -5.63 1.32 7.54
CA PHE A 502 -5.77 0.07 6.78
C PHE A 502 -4.44 -0.48 6.23
N THR A 503 -3.33 0.08 6.67
CA THR A 503 -1.97 -0.38 6.30
C THR A 503 -1.33 -1.29 7.37
N LYS A 504 -2.02 -1.49 8.49
CA LYS A 504 -1.65 -2.40 9.59
C LYS A 504 -2.85 -3.27 9.97
N GLY A 505 -2.67 -4.19 10.90
CA GLY A 505 -3.75 -5.01 11.42
C GLY A 505 -4.93 -4.18 11.91
N PHE A 506 -6.12 -4.43 11.39
CA PHE A 506 -7.34 -3.71 11.80
C PHE A 506 -8.53 -4.65 12.02
N LEU A 507 -9.55 -4.13 12.71
CA LEU A 507 -10.79 -4.84 12.98
C LEU A 507 -11.97 -3.88 12.88
N CYS A 508 -12.91 -4.15 11.99
CA CYS A 508 -14.18 -3.46 11.90
C CYS A 508 -15.13 -3.97 13.01
N VAL A 509 -15.83 -3.05 13.67
CA VAL A 509 -16.70 -3.39 14.79
C VAL A 509 -18.06 -2.78 14.61
N THR A 510 -19.10 -3.63 14.58
CA THR A 510 -20.51 -3.22 14.58
C THR A 510 -21.09 -3.24 15.98
N GLY A 511 -22.00 -2.31 16.27
CA GLY A 511 -22.67 -2.24 17.55
C GLY A 511 -23.80 -3.28 17.72
N THR A 512 -24.16 -3.56 18.96
CA THR A 512 -25.28 -4.44 19.36
C THR A 512 -26.36 -3.70 20.16
N GLY A 513 -26.15 -2.41 20.45
CA GLY A 513 -27.07 -1.55 21.20
C GLY A 513 -28.13 -0.86 20.32
N THR A 514 -28.88 0.07 20.93
CA THR A 514 -29.92 0.84 20.25
C THR A 514 -29.31 2.15 19.71
N PRO A 515 -29.41 2.41 18.41
CA PRO A 515 -28.81 3.63 17.83
C PRO A 515 -29.48 4.91 18.35
N TRP A 516 -28.71 5.99 18.43
CA TRP A 516 -29.25 7.31 18.73
C TRP A 516 -30.18 7.81 17.61
N ASN A 517 -29.77 7.55 16.35
CA ASN A 517 -30.48 7.98 15.14
C ASN A 517 -30.44 6.86 14.09
N GLU A 518 -31.60 6.32 13.77
CA GLU A 518 -31.76 5.19 12.83
C GLU A 518 -31.17 5.47 11.43
N LEU A 519 -31.37 6.69 10.90
CA LEU A 519 -30.89 7.04 9.57
C LEU A 519 -29.36 7.07 9.54
N ALA A 520 -28.71 7.68 10.54
CA ALA A 520 -27.27 7.72 10.67
C ALA A 520 -26.68 6.32 10.85
N HIS A 521 -27.32 5.49 11.66
CA HIS A 521 -26.91 4.10 11.85
C HIS A 521 -26.96 3.29 10.55
N LYS A 522 -28.05 3.39 9.80
CA LYS A 522 -28.18 2.72 8.48
C LYS A 522 -27.12 3.21 7.49
N ALA A 523 -26.81 4.52 7.48
CA ALA A 523 -25.73 5.07 6.65
C ALA A 523 -24.37 4.51 7.02
N SER A 524 -24.06 4.39 8.30
CA SER A 524 -22.85 3.78 8.80
C SER A 524 -22.69 2.32 8.38
N LEU A 525 -23.75 1.52 8.48
CA LEU A 525 -23.75 0.13 8.04
C LEU A 525 -23.62 0.01 6.51
N GLN A 526 -24.23 0.92 5.75
CA GLN A 526 -24.07 0.98 4.30
C GLN A 526 -22.62 1.28 3.90
N GLU A 527 -21.93 2.16 4.63
CA GLU A 527 -20.50 2.43 4.43
C GLU A 527 -19.64 1.19 4.72
N LEU A 528 -19.95 0.44 5.79
CA LEU A 528 -19.29 -0.84 6.08
C LEU A 528 -19.48 -1.86 4.95
N GLU A 529 -20.70 -2.00 4.43
CA GLU A 529 -20.98 -2.95 3.34
C GLU A 529 -20.29 -2.53 2.02
N ARG A 530 -20.16 -1.22 1.73
CA ARG A 530 -19.34 -0.72 0.63
C ARG A 530 -17.87 -1.11 0.84
N PHE A 531 -17.33 -0.81 2.02
CA PHE A 531 -15.93 -1.10 2.34
C PHE A 531 -15.63 -2.60 2.26
N LYS A 532 -16.55 -3.45 2.74
CA LYS A 532 -16.43 -4.90 2.65
C LYS A 532 -16.34 -5.38 1.20
N LYS A 533 -17.20 -4.89 0.33
CA LYS A 533 -17.17 -5.21 -1.11
C LYS A 533 -15.90 -4.73 -1.79
N ASP A 534 -15.46 -3.51 -1.49
CA ASP A 534 -14.24 -2.95 -2.06
C ASP A 534 -13.00 -3.72 -1.59
N TRP A 535 -12.95 -4.09 -0.30
CA TRP A 535 -11.86 -4.88 0.26
C TRP A 535 -11.77 -6.27 -0.39
N GLU A 536 -12.91 -6.93 -0.56
CA GLU A 536 -12.98 -8.24 -1.19
C GLU A 536 -12.54 -8.21 -2.66
N LEU A 537 -13.04 -7.25 -3.44
CA LEU A 537 -12.80 -7.18 -4.88
C LEU A 537 -11.40 -6.66 -5.23
N PHE A 538 -10.93 -5.62 -4.54
CA PHE A 538 -9.72 -4.89 -4.94
C PHE A 538 -8.50 -5.19 -4.06
N PHE A 539 -8.72 -5.60 -2.81
CA PHE A 539 -7.62 -6.01 -1.91
C PHE A 539 -7.57 -7.52 -1.67
N ARG A 540 -8.46 -8.27 -2.32
CA ARG A 540 -8.44 -9.73 -2.42
C ARG A 540 -8.44 -10.43 -1.05
N ALA A 541 -9.28 -9.94 -0.12
CA ALA A 541 -9.39 -10.46 1.24
C ALA A 541 -10.78 -10.25 1.82
N GLU A 542 -11.16 -11.03 2.83
CA GLU A 542 -12.35 -10.77 3.62
C GLU A 542 -12.08 -9.65 4.63
N LEU A 543 -13.04 -8.75 4.78
CA LEU A 543 -12.94 -7.70 5.78
C LEU A 543 -13.13 -8.32 7.19
N PRO A 544 -12.19 -8.12 8.14
CA PRO A 544 -12.37 -8.63 9.50
C PRO A 544 -13.44 -7.81 10.23
N VAL A 545 -14.55 -8.45 10.61
CA VAL A 545 -15.69 -7.80 11.29
C VAL A 545 -16.08 -8.59 12.54
N LYS A 546 -16.29 -7.89 13.67
CA LYS A 546 -16.87 -8.43 14.90
C LYS A 546 -18.00 -7.55 15.43
N LYS A 547 -18.87 -8.11 16.25
CA LYS A 547 -19.79 -7.34 17.09
C LYS A 547 -19.02 -6.75 18.28
N ASP A 548 -19.41 -5.59 18.77
CA ASP A 548 -18.76 -4.90 19.90
C ASP A 548 -18.69 -5.76 21.17
N SER A 549 -19.70 -6.60 21.40
CA SER A 549 -19.74 -7.58 22.50
C SER A 549 -18.74 -8.75 22.36
N MET A 550 -18.15 -8.94 21.18
CA MET A 550 -17.19 -10.04 20.89
C MET A 550 -15.74 -9.55 20.79
N VAL A 551 -15.50 -8.26 20.94
CA VAL A 551 -14.15 -7.68 20.88
C VAL A 551 -13.39 -8.02 22.14
N THR A 552 -12.21 -8.59 21.99
CA THR A 552 -11.33 -8.99 23.11
C THR A 552 -10.32 -7.88 23.44
N THR A 553 -9.73 -7.94 24.64
CA THR A 553 -8.62 -7.06 25.03
C THR A 553 -7.46 -7.14 24.03
N ASN A 554 -7.12 -8.35 23.58
CA ASN A 554 -6.07 -8.55 22.58
C ASN A 554 -6.40 -7.85 21.24
N ASP A 555 -7.66 -7.85 20.78
CA ASP A 555 -8.05 -7.09 19.59
C ASP A 555 -7.80 -5.59 19.77
N LEU A 556 -8.17 -5.03 20.94
CA LEU A 556 -8.00 -3.61 21.26
C LEU A 556 -6.53 -3.18 21.36
N GLU A 557 -5.67 -4.04 21.86
CA GLU A 557 -4.24 -3.77 22.06
C GLU A 557 -3.41 -3.96 20.78
N SER A 558 -3.81 -4.91 19.92
CA SER A 558 -2.99 -5.33 18.76
C SER A 558 -3.44 -4.76 17.42
N LYS A 559 -4.64 -4.16 17.31
CA LYS A 559 -5.24 -3.75 16.02
C LYS A 559 -5.73 -2.31 16.04
N ASN A 560 -5.78 -1.70 14.86
CA ASN A 560 -6.57 -0.51 14.63
C ASN A 560 -8.06 -0.87 14.71
N ILE A 561 -8.85 -0.12 15.46
CA ILE A 561 -10.27 -0.42 15.69
C ILE A 561 -11.14 0.52 14.88
N ILE A 562 -11.93 -0.03 13.97
CA ILE A 562 -12.78 0.70 13.03
C ILE A 562 -14.24 0.52 13.48
N LEU A 563 -14.82 1.55 14.07
CA LEU A 563 -16.11 1.52 14.73
C LEU A 563 -17.23 2.03 13.82
N PHE A 564 -18.28 1.25 13.66
CA PHE A 564 -19.45 1.64 12.88
C PHE A 564 -20.68 1.79 13.78
N GLY A 565 -21.43 2.89 13.58
CA GLY A 565 -22.60 3.27 14.35
C GLY A 565 -22.45 4.60 15.08
N ASP A 566 -23.07 4.68 16.24
CA ASP A 566 -23.03 5.81 17.17
C ASP A 566 -22.88 5.32 18.63
N GLY A 567 -22.80 6.25 19.60
CA GLY A 567 -22.62 5.88 21.01
C GLY A 567 -23.80 5.12 21.65
N GLY A 568 -24.97 5.11 21.02
CA GLY A 568 -26.10 4.28 21.46
C GLY A 568 -26.00 2.85 20.93
N SER A 569 -25.60 2.70 19.69
CA SER A 569 -25.53 1.41 19.00
C SER A 569 -24.26 0.64 19.28
N ASN A 570 -23.11 1.32 19.47
CA ASN A 570 -21.80 0.69 19.63
C ASN A 570 -21.12 1.09 20.94
N SER A 571 -20.99 0.13 21.85
CA SER A 571 -20.45 0.35 23.19
C SER A 571 -18.99 0.83 23.20
N LEU A 572 -18.20 0.51 22.17
CA LEU A 572 -16.83 1.00 22.04
C LEU A 572 -16.81 2.48 21.61
N ILE A 573 -17.75 2.93 20.78
CA ILE A 573 -17.88 4.35 20.46
C ILE A 573 -18.11 5.14 21.75
N THR A 574 -19.04 4.72 22.62
CA THR A 574 -19.27 5.37 23.91
C THR A 574 -17.99 5.52 24.73
N LYS A 575 -17.14 4.47 24.74
CA LYS A 575 -15.87 4.48 25.48
C LYS A 575 -14.82 5.45 24.91
N VAL A 576 -14.78 5.64 23.59
CA VAL A 576 -13.73 6.45 22.94
C VAL A 576 -14.14 7.92 22.73
N LEU A 577 -15.43 8.24 22.72
CA LEU A 577 -15.93 9.60 22.51
C LEU A 577 -15.33 10.67 23.43
N PRO A 578 -15.08 10.40 24.74
CA PRO A 578 -14.45 11.41 25.61
C PRO A 578 -13.04 11.83 25.19
N MET A 579 -12.34 11.02 24.38
CA MET A 579 -11.00 11.27 23.87
C MET A 579 -10.98 11.72 22.40
N ALA A 580 -12.15 11.71 21.74
CA ALA A 580 -12.26 12.09 20.34
C ALA A 580 -11.97 13.59 20.14
N PRO A 581 -11.32 13.99 19.04
CA PRO A 581 -11.04 15.40 18.73
C PRO A 581 -12.27 16.26 18.46
N ILE A 582 -13.45 15.66 18.34
CA ILE A 582 -14.75 16.33 18.14
C ILE A 582 -15.71 15.96 19.26
N GLN A 583 -16.65 16.84 19.57
CA GLN A 583 -17.74 16.52 20.50
C GLN A 583 -18.94 15.97 19.70
N TRP A 584 -19.41 14.79 20.08
CA TRP A 584 -20.56 14.15 19.45
C TRP A 584 -21.46 13.49 20.47
N ASN A 585 -22.76 13.82 20.39
CA ASN A 585 -23.79 13.26 21.22
C ASN A 585 -25.07 12.99 20.40
N LYS A 586 -26.14 12.51 21.06
CA LYS A 586 -27.40 12.15 20.39
C LYS A 586 -28.02 13.25 19.55
N SER A 587 -27.86 14.51 19.96
CA SER A 587 -28.51 15.68 19.31
C SER A 587 -27.58 16.43 18.36
N SER A 588 -26.27 16.46 18.64
CA SER A 588 -25.34 17.35 17.93
C SER A 588 -23.95 16.80 17.74
N ILE A 589 -23.30 17.26 16.67
CA ILE A 589 -21.86 17.12 16.40
C ILE A 589 -21.27 18.53 16.41
N LEU A 590 -20.36 18.81 17.31
CA LEU A 590 -19.66 20.11 17.37
C LEU A 590 -18.26 19.94 16.73
N LEU A 591 -18.06 20.68 15.65
CA LEU A 591 -16.78 20.74 14.92
C LEU A 591 -16.35 22.21 14.84
N LYS A 592 -15.31 22.60 15.61
CA LYS A 592 -14.94 24.02 15.76
C LYS A 592 -16.15 24.85 16.24
N ASN A 593 -16.52 25.89 15.48
CA ASN A 593 -17.64 26.77 15.77
C ASN A 593 -18.93 26.37 15.03
N LYS A 594 -18.97 25.19 14.41
CA LYS A 594 -20.11 24.70 13.66
C LYS A 594 -20.78 23.55 14.41
N THR A 595 -22.11 23.64 14.54
CA THR A 595 -22.94 22.58 15.11
C THR A 595 -23.77 21.93 14.01
N PHE A 596 -23.71 20.60 13.93
CA PHE A 596 -24.49 19.81 13.00
C PHE A 596 -25.51 18.95 13.77
N ASN A 597 -26.71 18.78 13.23
CA ASN A 597 -27.72 17.92 13.80
C ASN A 597 -27.36 16.44 13.62
N SER A 598 -27.18 15.68 14.71
CA SER A 598 -26.83 14.25 14.66
C SER A 598 -27.90 13.35 14.00
N ALA A 599 -29.15 13.82 13.88
CA ALA A 599 -30.20 13.08 13.15
C ALA A 599 -29.98 13.07 11.62
N GLU A 600 -29.28 14.09 11.10
CA GLU A 600 -29.05 14.29 9.66
C GLU A 600 -27.59 14.22 9.26
N HIS A 601 -26.68 14.09 10.23
CA HIS A 601 -25.24 14.08 9.97
C HIS A 601 -24.54 12.92 10.67
N MET A 602 -23.48 12.43 10.05
CA MET A 602 -22.62 11.37 10.57
C MET A 602 -21.16 11.84 10.52
N PRO A 603 -20.41 11.75 11.64
CA PRO A 603 -18.99 12.03 11.60
C PRO A 603 -18.21 10.79 11.15
N ALA A 604 -17.14 11.02 10.41
CA ALA A 604 -16.09 10.05 10.11
C ALA A 604 -14.75 10.64 10.55
N LEU A 605 -13.95 9.92 11.34
CA LEU A 605 -12.68 10.47 11.83
C LEU A 605 -11.72 9.38 12.28
N ILE A 606 -10.42 9.76 12.35
CA ILE A 606 -9.34 8.96 12.89
C ILE A 606 -8.65 9.69 14.05
N PHE A 607 -8.22 8.97 15.07
CA PHE A 607 -7.39 9.48 16.17
C PHE A 607 -6.66 8.35 16.89
N PRO A 608 -5.64 8.64 17.72
CA PRO A 608 -4.93 7.63 18.49
C PRO A 608 -5.88 6.84 19.41
N SER A 609 -5.71 5.52 19.44
CA SER A 609 -6.52 4.65 20.27
C SER A 609 -6.27 4.88 21.77
N PRO A 610 -7.31 4.99 22.60
CA PRO A 610 -7.13 5.00 24.04
C PRO A 610 -6.77 3.63 24.63
N PHE A 611 -6.88 2.57 23.83
CA PHE A 611 -6.59 1.20 24.24
C PHE A 611 -5.14 0.77 23.95
N SER A 612 -4.46 1.48 23.03
CA SER A 612 -3.12 1.13 22.59
C SER A 612 -2.38 2.37 22.07
N SER A 613 -1.18 2.62 22.56
CA SER A 613 -0.33 3.73 22.11
C SER A 613 0.23 3.58 20.70
N LYS A 614 -0.04 2.45 20.02
CA LYS A 614 0.49 2.12 18.69
C LYS A 614 -0.58 2.02 17.62
N ASN A 615 -1.86 2.17 17.98
CA ASN A 615 -2.98 1.90 17.10
C ASN A 615 -3.94 3.10 17.01
N TYR A 616 -4.77 3.09 15.98
CA TYR A 616 -5.84 4.05 15.75
C TYR A 616 -7.20 3.56 16.22
N VAL A 617 -8.07 4.52 16.49
CA VAL A 617 -9.52 4.36 16.35
C VAL A 617 -9.96 5.13 15.11
N VAL A 618 -10.79 4.50 14.29
CA VAL A 618 -11.53 5.15 13.20
C VAL A 618 -13.01 5.00 13.48
N ILE A 619 -13.80 6.04 13.22
CA ILE A 619 -15.25 6.01 13.36
C ILE A 619 -15.88 6.21 11.97
N ASN A 620 -16.86 5.36 11.61
CA ASN A 620 -17.74 5.43 10.44
C ASN A 620 -17.06 5.62 9.09
N SER A 621 -15.88 5.03 8.89
CA SER A 621 -15.19 5.07 7.61
C SER A 621 -14.43 3.79 7.31
N GLY A 622 -14.48 3.34 6.05
CA GLY A 622 -13.47 2.54 5.41
C GLY A 622 -12.46 3.43 4.69
N HIS A 623 -11.83 2.93 3.61
CA HIS A 623 -11.05 3.79 2.71
C HIS A 623 -11.88 4.97 2.22
N THR A 624 -11.28 6.15 2.23
CA THR A 624 -11.97 7.39 1.83
C THR A 624 -12.02 7.58 0.31
N PHE A 625 -11.10 6.98 -0.45
CA PHE A 625 -11.26 6.80 -1.89
C PHE A 625 -12.35 5.75 -2.16
N ARG A 626 -13.05 5.86 -3.28
CA ARG A 626 -14.31 5.16 -3.52
C ARG A 626 -14.16 4.02 -4.54
N THR A 627 -15.20 3.20 -4.68
CA THR A 627 -15.27 2.10 -5.65
C THR A 627 -14.90 2.54 -7.06
N GLU A 628 -15.33 3.74 -7.48
CA GLU A 628 -15.03 4.28 -8.81
C GLU A 628 -13.55 4.67 -8.95
N ASP A 629 -12.89 5.14 -7.87
CA ASP A 629 -11.45 5.40 -7.86
C ASP A 629 -10.66 4.09 -8.01
N LEU A 630 -11.12 3.02 -7.36
CA LEU A 630 -10.52 1.68 -7.44
C LEU A 630 -10.64 1.06 -8.84
N LYS A 631 -11.73 1.32 -9.55
CA LYS A 631 -11.92 0.90 -10.95
C LYS A 631 -11.12 1.77 -11.94
N GLY A 632 -10.78 2.98 -11.56
CA GLY A 632 -10.11 3.96 -12.39
C GLY A 632 -8.60 3.77 -12.50
N THR A 633 -7.89 4.87 -12.65
CA THR A 633 -6.44 4.88 -12.59
C THR A 633 -5.94 4.82 -11.15
N ASN A 634 -4.87 4.06 -10.89
CA ASN A 634 -4.30 3.93 -9.55
C ASN A 634 -3.81 5.27 -8.95
N ALA A 635 -3.62 6.31 -9.76
CA ALA A 635 -3.32 7.66 -9.30
C ALA A 635 -4.46 8.26 -8.45
N LEU A 636 -5.69 7.77 -8.60
CA LEU A 636 -6.86 8.21 -7.82
C LEU A 636 -6.94 7.60 -6.42
N LEU A 637 -6.03 6.68 -6.05
CA LEU A 637 -6.00 6.06 -4.72
C LEU A 637 -5.31 6.98 -3.72
N PHE A 638 -5.95 8.10 -3.40
CA PHE A 638 -5.51 9.06 -2.39
C PHE A 638 -6.67 9.44 -1.45
N PRO A 639 -6.40 9.86 -0.20
CA PRO A 639 -7.41 10.17 0.80
C PRO A 639 -8.31 11.33 0.37
N ARG A 640 -9.63 11.13 0.47
CA ARG A 640 -10.62 12.13 0.08
C ARG A 640 -11.02 13.04 1.24
N TRP A 641 -10.90 12.56 2.49
CA TRP A 641 -11.40 13.27 3.66
C TRP A 641 -10.30 13.78 4.58
N GLY A 642 -9.08 13.26 4.50
CA GLY A 642 -8.02 13.56 5.46
C GLY A 642 -8.25 12.80 6.77
N ASP A 643 -8.19 13.52 7.90
CA ASP A 643 -8.34 12.92 9.23
C ASP A 643 -9.80 12.89 9.72
N TYR A 644 -10.67 13.75 9.18
CA TYR A 644 -12.09 13.79 9.54
C TYR A 644 -12.99 14.26 8.40
N ALA A 645 -14.25 13.87 8.49
CA ALA A 645 -15.34 14.37 7.67
C ALA A 645 -16.66 14.45 8.45
N ILE A 646 -17.52 15.38 8.07
CA ILE A 646 -18.94 15.41 8.43
C ILE A 646 -19.75 15.15 7.17
N LEU A 647 -20.58 14.13 7.21
CA LEU A 647 -21.42 13.69 6.10
C LEU A 647 -22.88 14.02 6.39
N LYS A 648 -23.54 14.77 5.50
CA LYS A 648 -25.00 14.95 5.54
C LYS A 648 -25.67 13.72 4.95
N ILE A 649 -26.67 13.21 5.66
CA ILE A 649 -27.36 11.98 5.30
C ILE A 649 -28.77 12.33 4.86
N SER A 650 -29.15 11.83 3.69
CA SER A 650 -30.50 12.00 3.15
C SER A 650 -31.17 10.64 3.00
N PRO A 651 -32.47 10.53 3.40
CA PRO A 651 -33.23 9.30 3.26
C PRO A 651 -33.53 9.05 1.78
N ALA A 652 -32.72 8.18 1.17
CA ALA A 652 -32.87 7.69 -0.21
C ALA A 652 -32.60 6.19 -0.22
N MET A 653 -32.85 5.52 -1.32
CA MET A 653 -32.50 4.12 -1.48
C MET A 653 -31.57 3.94 -2.70
N PRO A 654 -30.24 3.72 -2.52
CA PRO A 654 -29.50 3.68 -1.26
C PRO A 654 -29.40 5.05 -0.57
N ILE A 655 -29.12 5.05 0.75
CA ILE A 655 -28.94 6.28 1.55
C ILE A 655 -27.81 7.11 0.93
N LYS A 656 -28.05 8.41 0.73
CA LYS A 656 -27.03 9.33 0.25
C LYS A 656 -26.30 9.95 1.44
N ALA A 657 -24.98 9.91 1.39
CA ALA A 657 -24.11 10.58 2.34
C ALA A 657 -23.25 11.60 1.54
N GLU A 658 -23.49 12.89 1.78
CA GLU A 658 -22.83 13.99 1.08
C GLU A 658 -21.83 14.69 1.99
N LEU A 659 -20.61 14.91 1.50
CA LEU A 659 -19.56 15.58 2.25
C LEU A 659 -19.95 17.04 2.52
N GLN A 660 -20.02 17.44 3.79
CA GLN A 660 -20.27 18.81 4.23
C GLN A 660 -18.99 19.51 4.68
N GLU A 661 -18.15 18.81 5.42
CA GLU A 661 -16.90 19.32 5.95
C GLU A 661 -15.89 18.19 5.96
N SER A 662 -14.60 18.49 5.74
CA SER A 662 -13.50 17.55 5.95
C SER A 662 -12.21 18.29 6.20
N GLY A 663 -11.19 17.60 6.73
CA GLY A 663 -9.92 18.25 7.00
C GLY A 663 -8.91 17.35 7.70
N ILE A 664 -7.84 18.02 8.15
CA ILE A 664 -6.69 17.40 8.81
C ILE A 664 -6.59 18.00 10.20
N PHE A 665 -6.39 17.17 11.23
CA PHE A 665 -6.02 17.62 12.57
C PHE A 665 -4.59 18.12 12.57
N ASP A 666 -4.30 19.03 13.51
CA ASP A 666 -2.93 19.48 13.73
C ASP A 666 -2.04 18.39 14.34
N GLU A 667 -0.79 18.74 14.63
CA GLU A 667 0.20 17.81 15.15
C GLU A 667 -0.12 17.28 16.55
N SER A 668 -1.08 17.88 17.24
CA SER A 668 -1.60 17.45 18.56
C SER A 668 -2.95 16.71 18.46
N TRP A 669 -3.38 16.31 17.27
CA TRP A 669 -4.69 15.73 17.00
C TRP A 669 -5.86 16.64 17.37
N SER A 670 -5.66 17.93 17.27
CA SER A 670 -6.66 18.95 17.57
C SER A 670 -7.17 19.63 16.30
N LEU A 671 -8.30 20.29 16.39
CA LEU A 671 -8.84 21.10 15.31
C LEU A 671 -8.11 22.45 15.28
N THR A 672 -7.35 22.71 14.23
CA THR A 672 -6.78 24.05 14.01
C THR A 672 -7.88 25.08 13.77
N GLU A 673 -7.83 26.22 14.50
CA GLU A 673 -8.58 27.39 14.09
C GLU A 673 -7.97 27.91 12.77
N ARG A 674 -8.82 28.22 11.78
CA ARG A 674 -8.30 28.94 10.60
C ARG A 674 -7.78 30.29 11.09
N PRO A 675 -6.57 30.72 10.71
CA PRO A 675 -6.18 32.12 10.94
C PRO A 675 -7.27 33.00 10.31
N LYS A 676 -7.76 33.96 11.09
CA LYS A 676 -8.73 34.96 10.64
C LYS A 676 -8.16 35.80 9.50
#